data_9e0cebece5dd5c820be4375e51ff341e
#
_entry.id   9e0cebece5dd5c820be4375e51ff341e
#
_cell.length_a   1.000
_cell.length_b   1.000
_cell.length_c   1.000
_cell.angle_alpha   90.00
_cell.angle_beta   90.00
_cell.angle_gamma   90.00
#
_symmetry.space_group_name_H-M   'P 1'
#
loop_
_entity.id
_entity.type
_entity.pdbx_description
1 polymer ?
#
loop_
_entity_poly.entity_id
_entity_poly.type
_entity_poly.pdbx_seq_one_letter_code
_entity_poly.pdbx_strand_id
1 'polypeptide(L)'
;MPVLEKVDLATVRNIGIMAHIDAGKTTTTERILFYTGINYKIGEVHEGAATMDWMEQEQERGITITSAATTCQWKGHLINIIDTPGHVDFTVEVERSLRVLDGAVAVFDGVAGVEPQSETVWRQADRYSVPRICFVNKLDRTGASFDKCVGMIKDRLNATALVLQLPIGAEADFLGVVDLIAMKALVWPGETKKGEDYVVEEIPANMADKAKQARHDLIETLAENDDEIMEKYLGGEEPSEEEIIAGIRRATIAAKLTPVLTGSAFKNKGVQPMLDAVTRYLPSPLDIDAIVGTDMSDSSKEISRKPANEEPFSALAFKIMTDPHLGKLTFIRVYSGVLETGSTILNSTKDRKERIGKIYQMHANKREERENVGAGMIVAVMGLKDTTTGETLCDPTKPVILESMDFPDPVISVAIEPKTKGDQEKLGMAIQRLSEEDPTFHVKTDEETGQTIIAGMGELHLEILVDRMRREFKVEANVGKPQVAYRETLRKSVARHDYTHKKQTGGSGQFAKIQIALDPLPTGEIESGYEFVNKITGGRVPKEYIPSVDAGCQEAMTAGPLAGYPLTDVRVTLLDGAYHDVDSSELAFKVAGIAAFKEAAKLADPAILEPVMKVEVVTPEDFMGDVIGDLNSRRGQIQAMDERSGARVVRALVPLSEMFGYVGDLRSRTQGRASYSMEFDSYAEVPGNVAKEIIAKVRGE
;
A
#
# COMPACT_ATOMS: atom_id res chain seq x y z
N MET A 1 3.00 -35.02 19.92
CA MET A 1 2.87 -33.97 18.90
C MET A 1 1.48 -33.38 19.04
N PRO A 2 1.31 -32.09 19.24
CA PRO A 2 -0.01 -31.50 19.21
C PRO A 2 -0.64 -31.79 17.84
N VAL A 3 -1.91 -32.18 17.87
CA VAL A 3 -2.63 -32.49 16.63
C VAL A 3 -2.80 -31.19 15.87
N LEU A 4 -2.22 -31.09 14.67
CA LEU A 4 -2.48 -29.98 13.76
C LEU A 4 -3.98 -29.93 13.53
N GLU A 5 -4.61 -28.80 13.84
CA GLU A 5 -5.98 -28.59 13.43
C GLU A 5 -5.99 -28.54 11.89
N LYS A 6 -6.49 -29.59 11.26
CA LYS A 6 -6.51 -29.69 9.79
C LYS A 6 -7.48 -28.66 9.24
N VAL A 7 -6.99 -27.49 8.91
CA VAL A 7 -7.72 -26.53 8.09
C VAL A 7 -7.61 -26.97 6.63
N ASP A 8 -8.74 -27.18 5.99
CA ASP A 8 -8.77 -27.43 4.54
C ASP A 8 -8.47 -26.13 3.80
N LEU A 9 -7.30 -26.06 3.17
CA LEU A 9 -6.83 -24.87 2.45
C LEU A 9 -7.77 -24.45 1.31
N ALA A 10 -8.52 -25.37 0.73
CA ALA A 10 -9.51 -25.06 -0.30
C ALA A 10 -10.65 -24.18 0.24
N THR A 11 -10.91 -24.24 1.56
CA THR A 11 -11.95 -23.45 2.24
C THR A 11 -11.44 -22.16 2.88
N VAL A 12 -10.14 -21.87 2.80
CA VAL A 12 -9.56 -20.64 3.32
C VAL A 12 -9.70 -19.51 2.31
N ARG A 13 -10.01 -18.32 2.77
CA ARG A 13 -10.00 -17.07 1.99
C ARG A 13 -9.23 -15.99 2.75
N ASN A 14 -8.18 -15.46 2.16
CA ASN A 14 -7.42 -14.35 2.71
C ASN A 14 -7.74 -13.12 1.89
N ILE A 15 -8.60 -12.26 2.42
CA ILE A 15 -9.15 -11.14 1.67
C ILE A 15 -8.83 -9.78 2.30
N GLY A 16 -8.65 -8.78 1.45
CA GLY A 16 -8.63 -7.38 1.83
C GLY A 16 -9.94 -6.68 1.51
N ILE A 17 -10.33 -5.72 2.34
CA ILE A 17 -11.42 -4.81 2.02
C ILE A 17 -10.81 -3.46 1.70
N MET A 18 -10.90 -3.05 0.44
CA MET A 18 -10.35 -1.81 -0.09
C MET A 18 -11.47 -0.87 -0.53
N ALA A 19 -11.31 0.40 -0.21
CA ALA A 19 -12.26 1.43 -0.56
C ALA A 19 -11.62 2.81 -0.43
N HIS A 20 -12.20 3.82 -1.09
CA HIS A 20 -11.89 5.20 -0.76
C HIS A 20 -12.53 5.61 0.58
N ILE A 21 -12.15 6.78 1.09
CA ILE A 21 -12.70 7.35 2.31
C ILE A 21 -14.24 7.48 2.15
N ASP A 22 -14.96 7.17 3.20
CA ASP A 22 -16.43 7.22 3.25
C ASP A 22 -17.19 6.28 2.28
N ALA A 23 -16.57 5.38 1.52
CA ALA A 23 -17.31 4.39 0.71
C ALA A 23 -18.13 3.40 1.57
N GLY A 24 -17.87 3.36 2.86
CA GLY A 24 -18.52 2.46 3.80
C GLY A 24 -17.74 1.16 4.04
N LYS A 25 -16.42 1.22 3.93
CA LYS A 25 -15.50 0.11 4.19
C LYS A 25 -15.73 -0.48 5.59
N THR A 26 -15.50 0.31 6.64
CA THR A 26 -15.66 -0.12 8.04
C THR A 26 -17.08 -0.60 8.33
N THR A 27 -18.11 0.07 7.79
CA THR A 27 -19.50 -0.39 7.89
C THR A 27 -19.67 -1.77 7.27
N THR A 28 -19.10 -2.02 6.10
CA THR A 28 -19.17 -3.32 5.43
C THR A 28 -18.48 -4.41 6.24
N THR A 29 -17.27 -4.12 6.77
CA THR A 29 -16.51 -5.04 7.62
C THR A 29 -17.28 -5.37 8.90
N GLU A 30 -17.86 -4.38 9.59
CA GLU A 30 -18.69 -4.60 10.79
C GLU A 30 -19.92 -5.47 10.49
N ARG A 31 -20.54 -5.33 9.33
CA ARG A 31 -21.66 -6.20 8.91
C ARG A 31 -21.20 -7.64 8.61
N ILE A 32 -20.00 -7.80 8.03
CA ILE A 32 -19.41 -9.14 7.86
C ILE A 32 -19.21 -9.79 9.24
N LEU A 33 -18.60 -9.09 10.20
CA LEU A 33 -18.38 -9.60 11.55
C LEU A 33 -19.68 -9.93 12.29
N PHE A 34 -20.74 -9.16 12.05
CA PHE A 34 -22.04 -9.43 12.60
C PHE A 34 -22.68 -10.69 12.00
N TYR A 35 -22.74 -10.81 10.67
CA TYR A 35 -23.35 -11.98 10.00
C TYR A 35 -22.58 -13.28 10.24
N THR A 36 -21.29 -13.20 10.46
CA THR A 36 -20.42 -14.34 10.80
C THR A 36 -20.46 -14.70 12.29
N GLY A 37 -21.20 -13.96 13.12
CA GLY A 37 -21.38 -14.23 14.53
C GLY A 37 -20.20 -13.85 15.44
N ILE A 38 -19.20 -13.14 14.91
CA ILE A 38 -18.06 -12.63 15.69
C ILE A 38 -18.53 -11.52 16.63
N ASN A 39 -19.34 -10.59 16.13
CA ASN A 39 -19.96 -9.52 16.90
C ASN A 39 -21.43 -9.81 17.20
N TYR A 40 -21.84 -9.64 18.45
CA TYR A 40 -23.26 -9.79 18.86
C TYR A 40 -24.09 -8.52 18.62
N LYS A 41 -23.44 -7.39 18.41
CA LYS A 41 -24.06 -6.10 18.11
C LYS A 41 -23.40 -5.51 16.89
N ILE A 42 -24.18 -4.81 16.10
CA ILE A 42 -23.70 -4.03 14.98
C ILE A 42 -22.98 -2.79 15.55
N GLY A 43 -21.68 -2.65 15.27
CA GLY A 43 -20.88 -1.47 15.58
C GLY A 43 -21.21 -0.36 14.58
N GLU A 44 -21.70 0.79 15.04
CA GLU A 44 -21.90 1.95 14.18
C GLU A 44 -20.66 2.85 14.23
N VAL A 45 -20.11 3.16 13.04
CA VAL A 45 -18.90 3.99 12.90
C VAL A 45 -19.12 5.38 13.50
N HIS A 46 -20.29 5.97 13.27
CA HIS A 46 -20.63 7.32 13.77
C HIS A 46 -20.78 7.40 15.30
N GLU A 47 -20.95 6.26 15.98
CA GLU A 47 -21.01 6.16 17.43
C GLU A 47 -19.68 5.79 18.07
N GLY A 48 -18.60 5.63 17.27
CA GLY A 48 -17.28 5.18 17.74
C GLY A 48 -17.29 3.74 18.28
N ALA A 49 -18.28 2.93 17.86
CA ALA A 49 -18.51 1.57 18.35
C ALA A 49 -17.97 0.49 17.38
N ALA A 50 -17.27 0.88 16.31
CA ALA A 50 -16.71 -0.04 15.35
C ALA A 50 -15.56 -0.85 15.96
N THR A 51 -15.61 -2.16 15.80
CA THR A 51 -14.66 -3.10 16.43
C THR A 51 -13.30 -3.09 15.72
N MET A 52 -13.29 -2.83 14.42
CA MET A 52 -12.08 -2.81 13.60
C MET A 52 -11.29 -1.50 13.73
N ASP A 53 -11.96 -0.38 13.98
CA ASP A 53 -11.32 0.91 14.26
C ASP A 53 -10.98 0.98 15.77
N TRP A 54 -9.89 0.33 16.16
CA TRP A 54 -9.52 0.16 17.56
C TRP A 54 -8.76 1.35 18.15
N MET A 55 -8.18 2.21 17.31
CA MET A 55 -7.48 3.41 17.75
C MET A 55 -8.47 4.55 18.06
N GLU A 56 -8.20 5.30 19.12
CA GLU A 56 -9.01 6.48 19.45
C GLU A 56 -9.07 7.48 18.29
N GLN A 57 -7.96 7.66 17.58
CA GLN A 57 -7.87 8.54 16.41
C GLN A 57 -8.75 8.08 15.23
N GLU A 58 -8.84 6.77 15.01
CA GLU A 58 -9.74 6.19 14.00
C GLU A 58 -11.19 6.49 14.33
N GLN A 59 -11.57 6.29 15.59
CA GLN A 59 -12.93 6.55 16.08
C GLN A 59 -13.28 8.03 16.06
N GLU A 60 -12.37 8.92 16.49
CA GLU A 60 -12.57 10.36 16.50
C GLU A 60 -12.69 10.95 15.08
N ARG A 61 -11.93 10.42 14.12
CA ARG A 61 -11.87 10.94 12.75
C ARG A 61 -12.80 10.20 11.78
N GLY A 62 -13.29 9.03 12.17
CA GLY A 62 -14.13 8.17 11.31
C GLY A 62 -13.38 7.57 10.11
N ILE A 63 -12.05 7.43 10.19
CA ILE A 63 -11.21 6.87 9.13
C ILE A 63 -10.35 5.73 9.68
N THR A 64 -10.15 4.69 8.89
CA THR A 64 -9.18 3.64 9.22
C THR A 64 -7.77 4.14 8.92
N ILE A 65 -6.89 4.06 9.90
CA ILE A 65 -5.49 4.53 9.84
C ILE A 65 -4.56 3.34 9.68
N THR A 66 -4.76 2.29 10.50
CA THR A 66 -3.93 1.09 10.47
C THR A 66 -4.75 -0.11 10.00
N SER A 67 -4.13 -0.98 9.22
CA SER A 67 -4.79 -2.24 8.83
C SER A 67 -5.07 -3.10 10.05
N ALA A 68 -6.27 -3.66 10.14
CA ALA A 68 -6.67 -4.60 11.18
C ALA A 68 -6.91 -5.98 10.57
N ALA A 69 -6.39 -7.03 11.20
CA ALA A 69 -6.59 -8.40 10.75
C ALA A 69 -7.56 -9.13 11.67
N THR A 70 -8.54 -9.81 11.09
CA THR A 70 -9.51 -10.62 11.82
C THR A 70 -9.86 -11.89 11.06
N THR A 71 -10.32 -12.90 11.79
CA THR A 71 -10.74 -14.18 11.21
C THR A 71 -12.20 -14.43 11.54
N CYS A 72 -12.96 -14.86 10.55
CA CYS A 72 -14.36 -15.25 10.72
C CYS A 72 -14.68 -16.53 9.91
N GLN A 73 -15.87 -17.07 10.11
CA GLN A 73 -16.34 -18.27 9.39
C GLN A 73 -17.65 -17.98 8.65
N TRP A 74 -17.76 -18.44 7.41
CA TRP A 74 -18.96 -18.33 6.61
C TRP A 74 -19.21 -19.61 5.78
N LYS A 75 -20.34 -20.28 5.99
CA LYS A 75 -20.74 -21.49 5.25
C LYS A 75 -19.61 -22.54 5.09
N GLY A 76 -18.89 -22.82 6.19
CA GLY A 76 -17.79 -23.80 6.20
C GLY A 76 -16.45 -23.27 5.66
N HIS A 77 -16.35 -22.00 5.29
CA HIS A 77 -15.11 -21.35 4.89
C HIS A 77 -14.52 -20.53 6.05
N LEU A 78 -13.21 -20.57 6.16
CA LEU A 78 -12.44 -19.71 7.06
C LEU A 78 -12.01 -18.45 6.28
N ILE A 79 -12.44 -17.29 6.70
CA ILE A 79 -12.14 -16.02 6.03
C ILE A 79 -11.26 -15.19 6.95
N ASN A 80 -10.01 -14.95 6.53
CA ASN A 80 -9.13 -13.96 7.12
C ASN A 80 -9.34 -12.64 6.38
N ILE A 81 -9.68 -11.59 7.13
CA ILE A 81 -9.97 -10.27 6.59
C ILE A 81 -8.88 -9.32 7.06
N ILE A 82 -8.27 -8.60 6.13
CA ILE A 82 -7.43 -7.44 6.42
C ILE A 82 -8.19 -6.19 5.99
N ASP A 83 -8.57 -5.38 6.96
CA ASP A 83 -9.20 -4.09 6.72
C ASP A 83 -8.12 -3.06 6.42
N THR A 84 -8.09 -2.50 5.20
CA THR A 84 -7.02 -1.61 4.74
C THR A 84 -7.43 -0.15 4.87
N PRO A 85 -6.50 0.79 5.19
CA PRO A 85 -6.79 2.21 5.16
C PRO A 85 -7.29 2.68 3.79
N GLY A 86 -8.13 3.72 3.78
CA GLY A 86 -8.60 4.33 2.54
C GLY A 86 -7.93 5.65 2.19
N HIS A 87 -7.04 6.18 3.06
CA HIS A 87 -6.40 7.48 2.88
C HIS A 87 -5.02 7.32 2.22
N VAL A 88 -4.69 8.25 1.32
CA VAL A 88 -3.44 8.22 0.54
C VAL A 88 -2.16 8.31 1.38
N ASP A 89 -2.20 8.98 2.53
CA ASP A 89 -1.06 9.05 3.45
C ASP A 89 -0.70 7.67 4.04
N PHE A 90 -1.59 6.69 3.91
CA PHE A 90 -1.43 5.32 4.41
C PHE A 90 -1.37 4.28 3.28
N THR A 91 -1.00 4.69 2.06
CA THR A 91 -0.86 3.78 0.90
C THR A 91 0.05 2.60 1.17
N VAL A 92 1.07 2.79 1.99
CA VAL A 92 2.00 1.72 2.40
C VAL A 92 1.32 0.64 3.24
N GLU A 93 0.36 1.01 4.10
CA GLU A 93 -0.47 0.04 4.83
C GLU A 93 -1.33 -0.81 3.86
N VAL A 94 -1.84 -0.18 2.80
CA VAL A 94 -2.57 -0.86 1.74
C VAL A 94 -1.66 -1.82 1.00
N GLU A 95 -0.47 -1.38 0.60
CA GLU A 95 0.49 -2.15 -0.17
C GLU A 95 0.99 -3.38 0.61
N ARG A 96 1.34 -3.19 1.89
CA ARG A 96 1.67 -4.30 2.81
C ARG A 96 0.56 -5.35 2.90
N SER A 97 -0.67 -4.87 2.98
CA SER A 97 -1.84 -5.75 3.05
C SER A 97 -2.05 -6.51 1.74
N LEU A 98 -2.01 -5.83 0.60
CA LEU A 98 -2.19 -6.45 -0.72
C LEU A 98 -1.17 -7.56 -1.01
N ARG A 99 0.07 -7.42 -0.52
CA ARG A 99 1.13 -8.41 -0.72
C ARG A 99 0.83 -9.78 -0.09
N VAL A 100 0.02 -9.81 0.96
CA VAL A 100 -0.29 -11.03 1.72
C VAL A 100 -1.70 -11.55 1.49
N LEU A 101 -2.48 -10.89 0.64
CA LEU A 101 -3.84 -11.27 0.32
C LEU A 101 -3.89 -12.19 -0.90
N ASP A 102 -4.87 -13.09 -0.91
CA ASP A 102 -5.17 -13.93 -2.04
C ASP A 102 -6.27 -13.30 -2.92
N GLY A 103 -7.12 -12.44 -2.35
CA GLY A 103 -8.17 -11.73 -3.08
C GLY A 103 -8.63 -10.47 -2.34
N ALA A 104 -9.48 -9.68 -2.97
CA ALA A 104 -9.98 -8.44 -2.38
C ALA A 104 -11.45 -8.17 -2.69
N VAL A 105 -12.10 -7.40 -1.80
CA VAL A 105 -13.41 -6.79 -2.02
C VAL A 105 -13.21 -5.28 -2.18
N ALA A 106 -13.48 -4.76 -3.36
CA ALA A 106 -13.44 -3.34 -3.65
C ALA A 106 -14.83 -2.72 -3.42
N VAL A 107 -14.94 -1.87 -2.40
CA VAL A 107 -16.20 -1.21 -2.04
C VAL A 107 -16.26 0.17 -2.67
N PHE A 108 -17.29 0.41 -3.47
CA PHE A 108 -17.55 1.69 -4.13
C PHE A 108 -18.78 2.38 -3.57
N ASP A 109 -18.76 3.70 -3.50
CA ASP A 109 -19.93 4.50 -3.14
C ASP A 109 -20.84 4.62 -4.36
N GLY A 110 -22.10 4.20 -4.25
CA GLY A 110 -23.10 4.30 -5.34
C GLY A 110 -23.40 5.73 -5.78
N VAL A 111 -23.09 6.73 -4.96
CA VAL A 111 -23.26 8.17 -5.31
C VAL A 111 -21.99 8.70 -5.97
N ALA A 112 -20.84 8.58 -5.32
CA ALA A 112 -19.55 9.09 -5.81
C ALA A 112 -18.97 8.25 -6.96
N GLY A 113 -19.17 6.94 -6.95
CA GLY A 113 -18.60 6.03 -7.93
C GLY A 113 -17.11 5.75 -7.69
N VAL A 114 -16.31 5.81 -8.76
CA VAL A 114 -14.85 5.65 -8.69
C VAL A 114 -14.20 7.00 -8.40
N GLU A 115 -13.46 7.08 -7.31
CA GLU A 115 -12.68 8.25 -6.89
C GLU A 115 -11.17 8.02 -7.12
N PRO A 116 -10.31 9.05 -7.09
CA PRO A 116 -8.86 8.90 -7.33
C PRO A 116 -8.19 7.90 -6.39
N GLN A 117 -8.60 7.89 -5.13
CA GLN A 117 -8.10 6.92 -4.15
C GLN A 117 -8.47 5.47 -4.55
N SER A 118 -9.67 5.27 -5.13
CA SER A 118 -10.06 3.97 -5.67
C SER A 118 -9.14 3.55 -6.82
N GLU A 119 -8.78 4.49 -7.71
CA GLU A 119 -7.86 4.24 -8.82
C GLU A 119 -6.46 3.84 -8.32
N THR A 120 -5.96 4.54 -7.28
CA THR A 120 -4.65 4.25 -6.70
C THR A 120 -4.59 2.86 -6.08
N VAL A 121 -5.57 2.53 -5.21
CA VAL A 121 -5.63 1.20 -4.58
C VAL A 121 -5.88 0.11 -5.62
N TRP A 122 -6.64 0.40 -6.68
CA TRP A 122 -6.87 -0.52 -7.78
C TRP A 122 -5.58 -0.83 -8.54
N ARG A 123 -4.78 0.18 -8.89
CA ARG A 123 -3.47 0.01 -9.54
C ARG A 123 -2.49 -0.78 -8.68
N GLN A 124 -2.49 -0.54 -7.35
CA GLN A 124 -1.68 -1.33 -6.42
C GLN A 124 -2.11 -2.81 -6.42
N ALA A 125 -3.43 -3.08 -6.42
CA ALA A 125 -3.94 -4.44 -6.52
C ALA A 125 -3.59 -5.11 -7.87
N ASP A 126 -3.53 -4.34 -8.99
CA ASP A 126 -3.05 -4.83 -10.28
C ASP A 126 -1.57 -5.19 -10.25
N ARG A 127 -0.73 -4.36 -9.61
CA ARG A 127 0.71 -4.63 -9.44
C ARG A 127 0.97 -5.98 -8.77
N TYR A 128 0.16 -6.33 -7.77
CA TYR A 128 0.27 -7.61 -7.05
C TYR A 128 -0.63 -8.72 -7.62
N SER A 129 -1.26 -8.48 -8.78
CA SER A 129 -2.16 -9.44 -9.44
C SER A 129 -3.25 -10.00 -8.51
N VAL A 130 -3.80 -9.19 -7.61
CA VAL A 130 -4.80 -9.59 -6.62
C VAL A 130 -6.18 -9.66 -7.28
N PRO A 131 -6.79 -10.86 -7.43
CA PRO A 131 -8.16 -11.02 -7.92
C PRO A 131 -9.15 -10.31 -6.99
N ARG A 132 -10.20 -9.73 -7.57
CA ARG A 132 -11.14 -8.92 -6.76
C ARG A 132 -12.58 -9.04 -7.23
N ILE A 133 -13.48 -8.76 -6.29
CA ILE A 133 -14.89 -8.51 -6.55
C ILE A 133 -15.24 -7.07 -6.18
N CYS A 134 -16.20 -6.46 -6.87
CA CYS A 134 -16.70 -5.12 -6.56
C CYS A 134 -18.02 -5.19 -5.79
N PHE A 135 -18.17 -4.34 -4.80
CA PHE A 135 -19.41 -4.14 -4.07
C PHE A 135 -19.83 -2.67 -4.15
N VAL A 136 -20.86 -2.39 -4.96
CA VAL A 136 -21.43 -1.04 -5.08
C VAL A 136 -22.38 -0.82 -3.89
N ASN A 137 -21.90 -0.05 -2.92
CA ASN A 137 -22.53 0.21 -1.64
C ASN A 137 -23.36 1.49 -1.65
N LYS A 138 -24.14 1.73 -0.61
CA LYS A 138 -24.94 2.95 -0.36
C LYS A 138 -26.02 3.22 -1.40
N LEU A 139 -26.61 2.20 -1.99
CA LEU A 139 -27.71 2.38 -2.95
C LEU A 139 -28.99 2.94 -2.33
N ASP A 140 -29.05 3.03 -1.00
CA ASP A 140 -30.12 3.67 -0.24
C ASP A 140 -29.99 5.21 -0.17
N ARG A 141 -28.88 5.78 -0.64
CA ARG A 141 -28.64 7.23 -0.59
C ARG A 141 -29.19 7.93 -1.83
N THR A 142 -29.67 9.16 -1.61
CA THR A 142 -30.12 10.06 -2.69
C THR A 142 -29.00 10.35 -3.67
N GLY A 143 -29.26 10.19 -4.97
CA GLY A 143 -28.29 10.34 -6.05
C GLY A 143 -27.47 9.09 -6.35
N ALA A 144 -27.71 7.97 -5.65
CA ALA A 144 -27.03 6.71 -5.93
C ALA A 144 -27.47 6.14 -7.29
N SER A 145 -26.49 5.72 -8.11
CA SER A 145 -26.73 5.10 -9.41
C SER A 145 -25.78 3.93 -9.63
N PHE A 146 -26.33 2.73 -9.66
CA PHE A 146 -25.59 1.52 -9.95
C PHE A 146 -24.97 1.52 -11.34
N ASP A 147 -25.79 1.81 -12.36
CA ASP A 147 -25.35 1.78 -13.77
C ASP A 147 -24.20 2.79 -14.03
N LYS A 148 -24.27 3.97 -13.41
CA LYS A 148 -23.19 4.97 -13.47
C LYS A 148 -21.91 4.44 -12.82
N CYS A 149 -22.00 3.85 -11.64
CA CYS A 149 -20.84 3.31 -10.92
C CYS A 149 -20.18 2.18 -11.72
N VAL A 150 -20.97 1.27 -12.32
CA VAL A 150 -20.46 0.20 -13.21
C VAL A 150 -19.77 0.80 -14.43
N GLY A 151 -20.35 1.83 -15.06
CA GLY A 151 -19.72 2.57 -16.15
C GLY A 151 -18.37 3.13 -15.77
N MET A 152 -18.27 3.79 -14.60
CA MET A 152 -17.00 4.32 -14.11
C MET A 152 -15.96 3.24 -13.81
N ILE A 153 -16.38 2.06 -13.30
CA ILE A 153 -15.48 0.92 -13.10
C ILE A 153 -14.87 0.46 -14.43
N LYS A 154 -15.68 0.39 -15.49
CA LYS A 154 -15.20 0.04 -16.83
C LYS A 154 -14.27 1.11 -17.42
N ASP A 155 -14.70 2.37 -17.37
CA ASP A 155 -14.02 3.46 -18.08
C ASP A 155 -12.75 3.96 -17.37
N ARG A 156 -12.78 4.04 -16.04
CA ARG A 156 -11.67 4.62 -15.24
C ARG A 156 -10.69 3.58 -14.73
N LEU A 157 -11.16 2.36 -14.42
CA LEU A 157 -10.31 1.30 -13.92
C LEU A 157 -9.92 0.28 -15.01
N ASN A 158 -10.42 0.48 -16.23
CA ASN A 158 -10.21 -0.43 -17.37
C ASN A 158 -10.52 -1.89 -17.02
N ALA A 159 -11.55 -2.11 -16.17
CA ALA A 159 -11.91 -3.42 -15.66
C ALA A 159 -13.02 -4.06 -16.52
N THR A 160 -12.88 -5.36 -16.81
CA THR A 160 -13.97 -6.15 -17.38
C THR A 160 -15.00 -6.45 -16.28
N ALA A 161 -15.91 -5.50 -16.04
CA ALA A 161 -16.91 -5.60 -14.99
C ALA A 161 -18.02 -6.56 -15.39
N LEU A 162 -18.18 -7.67 -14.64
CA LEU A 162 -19.24 -8.65 -14.81
C LEU A 162 -20.35 -8.41 -13.79
N VAL A 163 -21.46 -7.87 -14.22
CA VAL A 163 -22.60 -7.57 -13.35
C VAL A 163 -23.31 -8.87 -12.95
N LEU A 164 -23.30 -9.18 -11.65
CA LEU A 164 -23.97 -10.38 -11.10
C LEU A 164 -25.34 -10.06 -10.51
N GLN A 165 -25.60 -8.81 -10.16
CA GLN A 165 -26.81 -8.39 -9.48
C GLN A 165 -27.33 -7.06 -10.03
N LEU A 166 -28.65 -6.90 -10.06
CA LEU A 166 -29.31 -5.63 -10.32
C LEU A 166 -30.04 -5.14 -9.06
N PRO A 167 -29.99 -3.84 -8.74
CA PRO A 167 -30.75 -3.29 -7.62
C PRO A 167 -32.25 -3.33 -7.88
N ILE A 168 -33.04 -3.66 -6.85
CA ILE A 168 -34.50 -3.53 -6.83
C ILE A 168 -34.86 -2.27 -6.10
N GLY A 169 -35.39 -1.28 -6.83
CA GLY A 169 -35.61 0.07 -6.32
C GLY A 169 -34.32 0.91 -6.31
N ALA A 170 -34.45 2.14 -5.88
CA ALA A 170 -33.35 3.09 -5.79
C ALA A 170 -33.56 4.00 -4.56
N GLU A 171 -32.46 4.55 -4.01
CA GLU A 171 -32.48 5.49 -2.88
C GLU A 171 -33.30 4.94 -1.70
N ALA A 172 -34.26 5.72 -1.19
CA ALA A 172 -35.12 5.31 -0.07
C ALA A 172 -35.96 4.04 -0.37
N ASP A 173 -36.24 3.79 -1.65
CA ASP A 173 -37.01 2.63 -2.12
C ASP A 173 -36.14 1.40 -2.47
N PHE A 174 -34.86 1.41 -2.11
CA PHE A 174 -33.96 0.26 -2.30
C PHE A 174 -34.41 -0.90 -1.43
N LEU A 175 -35.00 -1.95 -2.04
CA LEU A 175 -35.60 -3.10 -1.35
C LEU A 175 -34.69 -4.32 -1.31
N GLY A 176 -33.88 -4.52 -2.36
CA GLY A 176 -33.09 -5.74 -2.50
C GLY A 176 -32.35 -5.80 -3.83
N VAL A 177 -32.02 -7.01 -4.25
CA VAL A 177 -31.26 -7.23 -5.50
C VAL A 177 -31.85 -8.39 -6.30
N VAL A 178 -31.73 -8.34 -7.62
CA VAL A 178 -31.99 -9.49 -8.50
C VAL A 178 -30.65 -10.22 -8.68
N ASP A 179 -30.61 -11.49 -8.33
CA ASP A 179 -29.51 -12.39 -8.64
C ASP A 179 -29.65 -12.89 -10.08
N LEU A 180 -28.69 -12.52 -10.94
CA LEU A 180 -28.70 -12.86 -12.37
C LEU A 180 -28.25 -14.31 -12.65
N ILE A 181 -27.65 -14.99 -11.69
CA ILE A 181 -27.26 -16.39 -11.83
C ILE A 181 -28.45 -17.30 -11.53
N ALA A 182 -29.07 -17.11 -10.37
CA ALA A 182 -30.27 -17.90 -9.99
C ALA A 182 -31.56 -17.37 -10.62
N MET A 183 -31.55 -16.18 -11.23
CA MET A 183 -32.73 -15.48 -11.77
C MET A 183 -33.88 -15.38 -10.73
N LYS A 184 -33.50 -14.92 -9.55
CA LYS A 184 -34.43 -14.70 -8.40
C LYS A 184 -34.19 -13.33 -7.79
N ALA A 185 -35.20 -12.79 -7.12
CA ALA A 185 -35.10 -11.60 -6.32
C ALA A 185 -34.74 -11.95 -4.88
N LEU A 186 -33.75 -11.25 -4.31
CA LEU A 186 -33.38 -11.33 -2.91
C LEU A 186 -33.85 -10.03 -2.25
N VAL A 187 -34.90 -10.12 -1.43
CA VAL A 187 -35.59 -8.97 -0.85
C VAL A 187 -35.44 -8.99 0.67
N TRP A 188 -35.08 -7.85 1.25
CA TRP A 188 -35.03 -7.67 2.71
C TRP A 188 -36.32 -6.98 3.17
N PRO A 189 -37.22 -7.72 3.84
CA PRO A 189 -38.49 -7.15 4.30
C PRO A 189 -38.27 -6.21 5.48
N GLY A 190 -38.62 -4.93 5.29
CA GLY A 190 -38.61 -3.91 6.32
C GLY A 190 -37.26 -3.27 6.65
N GLU A 191 -37.26 -2.34 7.62
CA GLU A 191 -36.04 -1.78 8.21
C GLU A 191 -35.49 -2.78 9.24
N THR A 192 -34.51 -3.56 8.81
CA THR A 192 -33.91 -4.59 9.65
C THR A 192 -32.84 -4.03 10.57
N LYS A 193 -33.24 -3.54 11.73
CA LYS A 193 -32.30 -3.11 12.79
C LYS A 193 -31.46 -4.27 13.34
N LYS A 194 -31.77 -5.53 12.99
CA LYS A 194 -31.12 -6.72 13.51
C LYS A 194 -30.46 -7.61 12.45
N GLY A 195 -30.34 -7.16 11.19
CA GLY A 195 -29.72 -7.95 10.14
C GLY A 195 -30.47 -9.26 9.83
N GLU A 196 -31.78 -9.18 9.61
CA GLU A 196 -32.60 -10.35 9.26
C GLU A 196 -32.23 -10.91 7.91
N ASP A 197 -32.51 -12.22 7.68
CA ASP A 197 -32.27 -12.88 6.41
C ASP A 197 -33.19 -12.28 5.32
N TYR A 198 -32.69 -12.33 4.09
CA TYR A 198 -33.50 -11.99 2.92
C TYR A 198 -34.47 -13.10 2.56
N VAL A 199 -35.55 -12.71 1.90
CA VAL A 199 -36.53 -13.65 1.31
C VAL A 199 -36.21 -13.78 -0.17
N VAL A 200 -36.26 -15.04 -0.67
CA VAL A 200 -36.12 -15.33 -2.11
C VAL A 200 -37.49 -15.28 -2.76
N GLU A 201 -37.65 -14.40 -3.74
CA GLU A 201 -38.91 -14.15 -4.43
C GLU A 201 -38.72 -14.26 -5.96
N GLU A 202 -39.80 -14.26 -6.70
CA GLU A 202 -39.74 -14.11 -8.16
C GLU A 202 -39.34 -12.68 -8.54
N ILE A 203 -38.66 -12.53 -9.68
CA ILE A 203 -38.23 -11.20 -10.17
C ILE A 203 -39.49 -10.33 -10.40
N PRO A 204 -39.52 -9.08 -9.89
CA PRO A 204 -40.62 -8.16 -10.15
C PRO A 204 -40.89 -8.00 -11.66
N ALA A 205 -42.17 -8.03 -12.04
CA ALA A 205 -42.58 -8.03 -13.45
C ALA A 205 -42.01 -6.85 -14.27
N ASN A 206 -41.83 -5.68 -13.62
CA ASN A 206 -41.23 -4.49 -14.24
C ASN A 206 -39.71 -4.62 -14.45
N MET A 207 -39.05 -5.62 -13.87
CA MET A 207 -37.63 -5.86 -14.01
C MET A 207 -37.32 -7.12 -14.83
N ALA A 208 -38.31 -7.92 -15.18
CA ALA A 208 -38.12 -9.21 -15.83
C ALA A 208 -37.34 -9.14 -17.15
N ASP A 209 -37.67 -8.15 -18.01
CA ASP A 209 -36.98 -7.97 -19.29
C ASP A 209 -35.55 -7.42 -19.08
N LYS A 210 -35.33 -6.45 -18.18
CA LYS A 210 -34.01 -5.94 -17.81
C LYS A 210 -33.12 -7.07 -17.25
N ALA A 211 -33.67 -7.92 -16.39
CA ALA A 211 -32.95 -9.06 -15.80
C ALA A 211 -32.56 -10.10 -16.85
N LYS A 212 -33.44 -10.43 -17.80
CA LYS A 212 -33.12 -11.33 -18.91
C LYS A 212 -32.03 -10.80 -19.80
N GLN A 213 -32.09 -9.51 -20.15
CA GLN A 213 -31.03 -8.88 -20.94
C GLN A 213 -29.71 -8.88 -20.19
N ALA A 214 -29.70 -8.47 -18.91
CA ALA A 214 -28.51 -8.46 -18.09
C ALA A 214 -27.90 -9.87 -17.88
N ARG A 215 -28.74 -10.93 -17.79
CA ARG A 215 -28.25 -12.31 -17.78
C ARG A 215 -27.61 -12.71 -19.09
N HIS A 216 -28.20 -12.32 -20.21
CA HIS A 216 -27.60 -12.56 -21.53
C HIS A 216 -26.24 -11.89 -21.65
N ASP A 217 -26.13 -10.61 -21.28
CA ASP A 217 -24.89 -9.84 -21.29
C ASP A 217 -23.84 -10.45 -20.34
N LEU A 218 -24.29 -11.01 -19.19
CA LEU A 218 -23.42 -11.72 -18.25
C LEU A 218 -22.82 -12.98 -18.90
N ILE A 219 -23.65 -13.82 -19.55
CA ILE A 219 -23.19 -15.06 -20.20
C ILE A 219 -22.27 -14.75 -21.37
N GLU A 220 -22.60 -13.74 -22.19
CA GLU A 220 -21.77 -13.29 -23.30
C GLU A 220 -20.39 -12.79 -22.81
N THR A 221 -20.36 -11.89 -21.84
CA THR A 221 -19.11 -11.40 -21.24
C THR A 221 -18.30 -12.53 -20.61
N LEU A 222 -18.95 -13.49 -19.95
CA LEU A 222 -18.29 -14.64 -19.36
C LEU A 222 -17.70 -15.57 -20.43
N ALA A 223 -18.43 -15.82 -21.50
CA ALA A 223 -17.98 -16.64 -22.64
C ALA A 223 -16.72 -16.03 -23.29
N GLU A 224 -16.64 -14.72 -23.43
CA GLU A 224 -15.44 -14.05 -23.94
C GLU A 224 -14.18 -14.26 -23.06
N ASN A 225 -14.36 -14.64 -21.79
CA ASN A 225 -13.28 -14.76 -20.80
C ASN A 225 -13.06 -16.16 -20.24
N ASP A 226 -13.88 -17.14 -20.64
CA ASP A 226 -13.80 -18.54 -20.18
C ASP A 226 -14.11 -19.52 -21.31
N ASP A 227 -13.12 -20.35 -21.64
CA ASP A 227 -13.19 -21.25 -22.82
C ASP A 227 -14.31 -22.29 -22.71
N GLU A 228 -14.60 -22.83 -21.52
CA GLU A 228 -15.66 -23.82 -21.32
C GLU A 228 -17.05 -23.21 -21.53
N ILE A 229 -17.25 -21.99 -21.07
CA ILE A 229 -18.52 -21.26 -21.29
C ILE A 229 -18.63 -20.84 -22.75
N MET A 230 -17.51 -20.41 -23.39
CA MET A 230 -17.48 -20.06 -24.81
C MET A 230 -17.93 -21.23 -25.68
N GLU A 231 -17.46 -22.45 -25.42
CA GLU A 231 -17.82 -23.65 -26.20
C GLU A 231 -19.34 -23.91 -26.15
N LYS A 232 -19.97 -23.79 -24.99
CA LYS A 232 -21.41 -23.92 -24.81
C LYS A 232 -22.20 -22.80 -25.49
N TYR A 233 -21.75 -21.56 -25.30
CA TYR A 233 -22.40 -20.39 -25.89
C TYR A 233 -22.44 -20.49 -27.41
N LEU A 234 -21.32 -20.88 -28.05
CA LEU A 234 -21.27 -21.13 -29.50
C LEU A 234 -22.10 -22.35 -29.94
N GLY A 235 -22.22 -23.36 -29.08
CA GLY A 235 -23.09 -24.52 -29.29
C GLY A 235 -24.58 -24.20 -29.18
N GLY A 236 -24.96 -23.02 -28.69
CA GLY A 236 -26.35 -22.65 -28.43
C GLY A 236 -26.94 -23.33 -27.19
N GLU A 237 -26.09 -23.83 -26.31
CA GLU A 237 -26.49 -24.46 -25.04
C GLU A 237 -26.44 -23.40 -23.91
N GLU A 238 -27.48 -23.36 -23.08
CA GLU A 238 -27.47 -22.49 -21.88
C GLU A 238 -26.67 -23.18 -20.76
N PRO A 239 -25.62 -22.55 -20.23
CA PRO A 239 -24.84 -23.13 -19.14
C PRO A 239 -25.67 -23.21 -17.84
N SER A 240 -25.47 -24.25 -17.04
CA SER A 240 -26.07 -24.39 -15.71
C SER A 240 -25.55 -23.36 -14.72
N GLU A 241 -26.25 -23.18 -13.58
CA GLU A 241 -25.81 -22.27 -12.52
C GLU A 241 -24.42 -22.65 -11.99
N GLU A 242 -24.17 -23.96 -11.81
CA GLU A 242 -22.87 -24.45 -11.33
C GLU A 242 -21.72 -24.13 -12.32
N GLU A 243 -22.00 -24.29 -13.61
CA GLU A 243 -21.03 -23.99 -14.67
C GLU A 243 -20.75 -22.51 -14.78
N ILE A 244 -21.77 -21.65 -14.67
CA ILE A 244 -21.62 -20.20 -14.61
C ILE A 244 -20.76 -19.81 -13.40
N ILE A 245 -21.05 -20.34 -12.21
CA ILE A 245 -20.27 -20.08 -10.99
C ILE A 245 -18.81 -20.53 -11.17
N ALA A 246 -18.58 -21.71 -11.73
CA ALA A 246 -17.23 -22.22 -11.98
C ALA A 246 -16.46 -21.35 -13.00
N GLY A 247 -17.12 -20.94 -14.10
CA GLY A 247 -16.55 -20.05 -15.11
C GLY A 247 -16.20 -18.67 -14.53
N ILE A 248 -17.10 -18.06 -13.75
CA ILE A 248 -16.84 -16.79 -13.06
C ILE A 248 -15.62 -16.92 -12.15
N ARG A 249 -15.53 -18.01 -11.37
CA ARG A 249 -14.37 -18.26 -10.50
C ARG A 249 -13.07 -18.34 -11.28
N ARG A 250 -12.99 -19.16 -12.33
CA ARG A 250 -11.79 -19.30 -13.18
C ARG A 250 -11.35 -17.96 -13.75
N ALA A 251 -12.29 -17.23 -14.36
CA ALA A 251 -11.99 -15.96 -14.98
C ALA A 251 -11.64 -14.86 -13.96
N THR A 252 -12.21 -14.88 -12.74
CA THR A 252 -11.86 -13.96 -11.63
C THR A 252 -10.46 -14.25 -11.11
N ILE A 253 -10.13 -15.52 -10.85
CA ILE A 253 -8.77 -15.91 -10.38
C ILE A 253 -7.71 -15.58 -11.42
N ALA A 254 -8.03 -15.74 -12.71
CA ALA A 254 -7.14 -15.33 -13.81
C ALA A 254 -7.09 -13.81 -14.05
N ALA A 255 -7.75 -13.00 -13.21
CA ALA A 255 -7.88 -11.55 -13.34
C ALA A 255 -8.38 -11.04 -14.72
N LYS A 256 -9.11 -11.88 -15.46
CA LYS A 256 -9.71 -11.53 -16.76
C LYS A 256 -10.99 -10.73 -16.61
N LEU A 257 -11.75 -10.96 -15.52
CA LEU A 257 -12.97 -10.22 -15.22
C LEU A 257 -13.11 -9.93 -13.73
N THR A 258 -13.99 -8.98 -13.41
CA THR A 258 -14.28 -8.57 -12.05
C THR A 258 -15.78 -8.66 -11.77
N PRO A 259 -16.24 -9.57 -10.91
CA PRO A 259 -17.64 -9.67 -10.51
C PRO A 259 -18.11 -8.40 -9.79
N VAL A 260 -19.29 -7.89 -10.12
CA VAL A 260 -19.89 -6.70 -9.51
C VAL A 260 -21.20 -7.07 -8.82
N LEU A 261 -21.23 -6.81 -7.52
CA LEU A 261 -22.39 -6.95 -6.64
C LEU A 261 -22.84 -5.59 -6.14
N THR A 262 -24.00 -5.56 -5.49
CA THR A 262 -24.58 -4.31 -5.03
C THR A 262 -25.35 -4.45 -3.74
N GLY A 263 -25.50 -3.33 -3.00
CA GLY A 263 -26.24 -3.32 -1.74
C GLY A 263 -26.18 -2.00 -0.98
N SER A 264 -26.57 -2.08 0.26
CA SER A 264 -26.38 -1.03 1.29
C SER A 264 -25.97 -1.68 2.60
N ALA A 265 -24.68 -1.61 2.93
CA ALA A 265 -24.17 -2.14 4.18
C ALA A 265 -24.85 -1.48 5.41
N PHE A 266 -25.10 -0.17 5.35
CA PHE A 266 -25.76 0.55 6.42
C PHE A 266 -27.21 0.05 6.67
N LYS A 267 -27.93 -0.32 5.62
CA LYS A 267 -29.29 -0.90 5.69
C LYS A 267 -29.29 -2.43 5.83
N ASN A 268 -28.12 -3.04 6.02
CA ASN A 268 -27.94 -4.51 6.14
C ASN A 268 -28.40 -5.30 4.91
N LYS A 269 -28.37 -4.72 3.70
CA LYS A 269 -28.83 -5.33 2.46
C LYS A 269 -27.66 -5.64 1.53
N GLY A 270 -27.62 -6.86 0.99
CA GLY A 270 -26.61 -7.29 0.00
C GLY A 270 -25.31 -7.85 0.59
N VAL A 271 -25.10 -7.81 1.91
CA VAL A 271 -23.84 -8.27 2.53
C VAL A 271 -23.71 -9.79 2.53
N GLN A 272 -24.79 -10.54 2.82
CA GLN A 272 -24.76 -12.01 2.77
C GLN A 272 -24.45 -12.54 1.36
N PRO A 273 -25.10 -12.07 0.27
CA PRO A 273 -24.71 -12.42 -1.09
C PRO A 273 -23.27 -12.05 -1.45
N MET A 274 -22.75 -10.95 -0.91
CA MET A 274 -21.34 -10.58 -1.08
C MET A 274 -20.41 -11.59 -0.38
N LEU A 275 -20.73 -12.05 0.84
CA LEU A 275 -19.99 -13.12 1.52
C LEU A 275 -20.03 -14.44 0.75
N ASP A 276 -21.18 -14.78 0.15
CA ASP A 276 -21.28 -15.92 -0.75
C ASP A 276 -20.38 -15.77 -1.98
N ALA A 277 -20.30 -14.58 -2.56
CA ALA A 277 -19.42 -14.27 -3.68
C ALA A 277 -17.93 -14.38 -3.29
N VAL A 278 -17.54 -13.93 -2.10
CA VAL A 278 -16.19 -14.11 -1.56
C VAL A 278 -15.80 -15.59 -1.55
N THR A 279 -16.68 -16.45 -1.01
CA THR A 279 -16.37 -17.88 -0.91
C THR A 279 -16.39 -18.59 -2.27
N ARG A 280 -17.24 -18.16 -3.22
CA ARG A 280 -17.41 -18.77 -4.53
C ARG A 280 -16.34 -18.34 -5.53
N TYR A 281 -15.97 -17.06 -5.57
CA TYR A 281 -15.21 -16.48 -6.68
C TYR A 281 -13.77 -16.11 -6.33
N LEU A 282 -13.48 -15.73 -5.08
CA LEU A 282 -12.13 -15.40 -4.70
C LEU A 282 -11.27 -16.66 -4.45
N PRO A 283 -9.95 -16.57 -4.72
CA PRO A 283 -9.07 -17.72 -4.60
C PRO A 283 -8.90 -18.20 -3.15
N SER A 284 -8.59 -19.48 -3.04
CA SER A 284 -8.00 -20.09 -1.85
C SER A 284 -6.47 -20.06 -1.97
N PRO A 285 -5.70 -20.32 -0.90
CA PRO A 285 -4.24 -20.46 -1.00
C PRO A 285 -3.78 -21.52 -2.02
N LEU A 286 -4.62 -22.51 -2.35
CA LEU A 286 -4.31 -23.54 -3.34
C LEU A 286 -4.47 -23.08 -4.80
N ASP A 287 -5.23 -22.01 -5.03
CA ASP A 287 -5.44 -21.45 -6.37
C ASP A 287 -4.33 -20.44 -6.75
N ILE A 288 -3.46 -20.08 -5.80
CA ILE A 288 -2.35 -19.17 -6.01
C ILE A 288 -1.10 -19.99 -6.34
N ASP A 289 -0.30 -19.49 -7.27
CA ASP A 289 0.97 -20.10 -7.61
C ASP A 289 1.89 -20.22 -6.37
N ALA A 290 2.78 -21.22 -6.41
CA ALA A 290 3.76 -21.39 -5.36
C ALA A 290 4.59 -20.11 -5.20
N ILE A 291 4.75 -19.64 -3.95
CA ILE A 291 5.53 -18.43 -3.72
C ILE A 291 7.00 -18.67 -4.11
N VAL A 292 7.55 -17.74 -4.86
CA VAL A 292 8.94 -17.76 -5.30
C VAL A 292 9.75 -16.81 -4.42
N GLY A 293 10.89 -17.27 -3.99
CA GLY A 293 11.89 -16.50 -3.29
C GLY A 293 13.28 -16.83 -3.82
N THR A 294 14.32 -16.29 -3.20
CA THR A 294 15.71 -16.49 -3.59
C THR A 294 16.51 -17.18 -2.49
N ASP A 295 17.61 -17.81 -2.87
CA ASP A 295 18.55 -18.40 -1.93
C ASP A 295 19.32 -17.28 -1.19
N MET A 296 19.55 -17.44 0.13
CA MET A 296 20.28 -16.44 0.92
C MET A 296 21.72 -16.19 0.46
N SER A 297 22.36 -17.21 -0.11
CA SER A 297 23.76 -17.16 -0.57
C SER A 297 23.91 -16.79 -2.05
N ASP A 298 22.84 -16.95 -2.83
CA ASP A 298 22.85 -16.73 -4.28
C ASP A 298 21.48 -16.19 -4.72
N SER A 299 21.36 -14.88 -4.83
CA SER A 299 20.12 -14.19 -5.25
C SER A 299 19.68 -14.53 -6.69
N SER A 300 20.53 -15.15 -7.50
CA SER A 300 20.15 -15.61 -8.84
C SER A 300 19.41 -16.95 -8.84
N LYS A 301 19.42 -17.66 -7.70
CA LYS A 301 18.79 -18.97 -7.57
C LYS A 301 17.41 -18.85 -6.94
N GLU A 302 16.39 -19.10 -7.74
CA GLU A 302 15.01 -19.13 -7.29
C GLU A 302 14.67 -20.38 -6.47
N ILE A 303 13.91 -20.22 -5.42
CA ILE A 303 13.38 -21.27 -4.55
C ILE A 303 11.87 -21.12 -4.49
N SER A 304 11.14 -22.12 -4.94
CA SER A 304 9.67 -22.16 -4.87
C SER A 304 9.19 -22.90 -3.62
N ARG A 305 8.10 -22.42 -3.01
CA ARG A 305 7.40 -23.05 -1.88
C ARG A 305 5.92 -23.18 -2.19
N LYS A 306 5.41 -24.40 -2.15
CA LYS A 306 3.98 -24.68 -2.33
C LYS A 306 3.20 -24.44 -1.03
N PRO A 307 1.93 -24.05 -1.09
CA PRO A 307 1.09 -23.87 0.09
C PRO A 307 0.69 -25.24 0.67
N ALA A 308 1.62 -25.91 1.33
CA ALA A 308 1.44 -27.25 1.92
C ALA A 308 2.15 -27.33 3.27
N ASN A 309 1.57 -28.06 4.23
CA ASN A 309 2.12 -28.20 5.57
C ASN A 309 3.38 -29.10 5.61
N GLU A 310 3.58 -29.92 4.62
CA GLU A 310 4.72 -30.82 4.47
C GLU A 310 5.97 -30.10 3.92
N GLU A 311 5.80 -28.91 3.36
CA GLU A 311 6.87 -28.07 2.86
C GLU A 311 7.67 -27.46 4.04
N PRO A 312 8.91 -27.02 3.80
CA PRO A 312 9.65 -26.24 4.80
C PRO A 312 8.91 -24.94 5.14
N PHE A 313 8.93 -24.56 6.41
CA PHE A 313 8.28 -23.35 6.88
C PHE A 313 8.82 -22.11 6.16
N SER A 314 7.90 -21.29 5.64
CA SER A 314 8.18 -19.92 5.18
C SER A 314 6.99 -19.01 5.43
N ALA A 315 7.27 -17.79 5.87
CA ALA A 315 6.28 -16.77 6.16
C ALA A 315 6.83 -15.36 5.92
N LEU A 316 5.95 -14.41 5.70
CA LEU A 316 6.27 -12.99 5.58
C LEU A 316 5.70 -12.22 6.76
N ALA A 317 6.54 -11.45 7.44
CA ALA A 317 6.13 -10.50 8.47
C ALA A 317 5.65 -9.22 7.79
N PHE A 318 4.33 -9.01 7.74
CA PHE A 318 3.76 -7.89 6.96
C PHE A 318 3.32 -6.71 7.82
N LYS A 319 3.16 -6.91 9.13
CA LYS A 319 2.77 -5.84 10.05
C LYS A 319 3.31 -6.09 11.46
N ILE A 320 3.75 -5.00 12.09
CA ILE A 320 4.11 -4.99 13.51
C ILE A 320 3.14 -4.06 14.24
N MET A 321 2.75 -4.44 15.42
CA MET A 321 1.91 -3.67 16.31
C MET A 321 2.43 -3.79 17.75
N THR A 322 2.41 -2.70 18.49
CA THR A 322 2.72 -2.72 19.92
C THR A 322 1.41 -2.78 20.72
N ASP A 323 1.19 -3.91 21.38
CA ASP A 323 0.06 -4.08 22.29
C ASP A 323 0.46 -3.63 23.70
N PRO A 324 -0.39 -2.84 24.42
CA PRO A 324 -0.06 -2.36 25.77
C PRO A 324 0.21 -3.45 26.80
N HIS A 325 -0.39 -4.64 26.61
CA HIS A 325 -0.31 -5.76 27.56
C HIS A 325 0.64 -6.87 27.12
N LEU A 326 0.72 -7.14 25.82
CA LEU A 326 1.49 -8.24 25.24
C LEU A 326 2.84 -7.79 24.69
N GLY A 327 3.05 -6.49 24.49
CA GLY A 327 4.24 -5.96 23.85
C GLY A 327 4.18 -6.10 22.33
N LYS A 328 5.31 -6.41 21.71
CA LYS A 328 5.43 -6.50 20.25
C LYS A 328 4.70 -7.73 19.70
N LEU A 329 3.72 -7.48 18.83
CA LEU A 329 3.01 -8.47 18.04
C LEU A 329 3.45 -8.33 16.57
N THR A 330 3.88 -9.43 15.98
CA THR A 330 4.24 -9.49 14.56
C THR A 330 3.20 -10.29 13.81
N PHE A 331 2.49 -9.67 12.89
CA PHE A 331 1.54 -10.35 12.02
C PHE A 331 2.28 -10.98 10.86
N ILE A 332 2.03 -12.26 10.64
CA ILE A 332 2.68 -13.05 9.60
C ILE A 332 1.65 -13.76 8.72
N ARG A 333 1.98 -13.87 7.43
CA ARG A 333 1.34 -14.78 6.50
C ARG A 333 2.21 -16.01 6.35
N VAL A 334 1.69 -17.17 6.71
CA VAL A 334 2.36 -18.45 6.48
C VAL A 334 2.10 -18.92 5.07
N TYR A 335 3.15 -19.06 4.26
CA TYR A 335 3.04 -19.53 2.87
C TYR A 335 3.24 -21.02 2.76
N SER A 336 4.13 -21.61 3.54
CA SER A 336 4.42 -23.04 3.53
C SER A 336 4.80 -23.56 4.90
N GLY A 337 4.66 -24.85 5.09
CA GLY A 337 5.06 -25.54 6.32
C GLY A 337 4.18 -25.24 7.51
N VAL A 338 4.69 -25.60 8.67
CA VAL A 338 4.02 -25.45 9.97
C VAL A 338 4.89 -24.65 10.92
N LEU A 339 4.30 -23.68 11.60
CA LEU A 339 4.91 -22.95 12.70
C LEU A 339 4.39 -23.47 14.04
N GLU A 340 5.29 -23.75 14.97
CA GLU A 340 4.95 -24.23 16.32
C GLU A 340 5.37 -23.21 17.38
N THR A 341 4.56 -23.09 18.43
CA THR A 341 4.91 -22.31 19.63
C THR A 341 6.21 -22.85 20.26
N GLY A 342 7.12 -21.95 20.59
CA GLY A 342 8.42 -22.30 21.19
C GLY A 342 9.49 -22.74 20.19
N SER A 343 9.16 -22.90 18.90
CA SER A 343 10.14 -23.25 17.87
C SER A 343 11.13 -22.12 17.60
N THR A 344 12.27 -22.47 17.01
CA THR A 344 13.28 -21.52 16.53
C THR A 344 13.16 -21.40 15.03
N ILE A 345 13.02 -20.19 14.54
CA ILE A 345 12.96 -19.85 13.12
C ILE A 345 14.16 -19.00 12.74
N LEU A 346 14.40 -18.87 11.44
CA LEU A 346 15.39 -17.96 10.87
C LEU A 346 14.67 -16.74 10.26
N ASN A 347 15.05 -15.55 10.67
CA ASN A 347 14.81 -14.34 9.92
C ASN A 347 15.90 -14.26 8.85
N SER A 348 15.56 -14.67 7.63
CA SER A 348 16.53 -14.81 6.53
C SER A 348 16.95 -13.45 5.96
N THR A 349 16.15 -12.42 6.10
CA THR A 349 16.51 -11.07 5.67
C THR A 349 17.66 -10.48 6.48
N LYS A 350 17.69 -10.77 7.80
CA LYS A 350 18.73 -10.30 8.73
C LYS A 350 19.76 -11.36 9.12
N ASP A 351 19.60 -12.59 8.65
CA ASP A 351 20.41 -13.76 9.06
C ASP A 351 20.45 -13.95 10.58
N ARG A 352 19.26 -13.87 11.22
CA ARG A 352 19.15 -14.03 12.68
C ARG A 352 18.14 -15.09 13.06
N LYS A 353 18.50 -15.92 14.03
CA LYS A 353 17.59 -16.91 14.62
C LYS A 353 16.78 -16.26 15.74
N GLU A 354 15.47 -16.44 15.67
CA GLU A 354 14.53 -15.96 16.69
C GLU A 354 13.65 -17.10 17.20
N ARG A 355 13.11 -16.93 18.39
CA ARG A 355 12.24 -17.94 19.03
C ARG A 355 10.80 -17.45 19.06
N ILE A 356 9.89 -18.28 18.59
CA ILE A 356 8.45 -18.06 18.68
C ILE A 356 8.01 -18.19 20.14
N GLY A 357 7.42 -17.15 20.68
CA GLY A 357 6.83 -17.16 22.02
C GLY A 357 5.45 -17.81 22.02
N LYS A 358 4.46 -17.06 21.53
CA LYS A 358 3.06 -17.48 21.40
C LYS A 358 2.53 -17.13 20.02
N ILE A 359 1.54 -17.90 19.57
CA ILE A 359 0.83 -17.69 18.31
C ILE A 359 -0.62 -17.36 18.63
N TYR A 360 -1.16 -16.29 18.03
CA TYR A 360 -2.54 -15.86 18.22
C TYR A 360 -3.28 -15.78 16.88
N GLN A 361 -4.44 -16.40 16.83
CA GLN A 361 -5.42 -16.13 15.82
C GLN A 361 -6.32 -14.98 16.29
N MET A 362 -6.50 -13.99 15.45
CA MET A 362 -7.24 -12.78 15.78
C MET A 362 -8.71 -12.91 15.35
N HIS A 363 -9.62 -12.63 16.25
CA HIS A 363 -11.07 -12.62 16.02
C HIS A 363 -11.61 -11.27 16.50
N ALA A 364 -11.49 -10.24 15.66
CA ALA A 364 -11.77 -8.85 16.03
C ALA A 364 -10.99 -8.47 17.32
N ASN A 365 -11.69 -8.19 18.43
CA ASN A 365 -11.06 -7.83 19.71
C ASN A 365 -10.63 -9.04 20.57
N LYS A 366 -10.91 -10.27 20.11
CA LYS A 366 -10.55 -11.48 20.83
C LYS A 366 -9.33 -12.13 20.21
N ARG A 367 -8.52 -12.76 21.06
CA ARG A 367 -7.32 -13.48 20.67
C ARG A 367 -7.47 -14.92 21.10
N GLU A 368 -7.23 -15.83 20.19
CA GLU A 368 -7.21 -17.26 20.46
C GLU A 368 -5.78 -17.77 20.36
N GLU A 369 -5.26 -18.31 21.45
CA GLU A 369 -3.92 -18.89 21.49
C GLU A 369 -3.91 -20.22 20.73
N ARG A 370 -2.95 -20.37 19.80
CA ARG A 370 -2.74 -21.58 19.00
C ARG A 370 -1.40 -22.19 19.33
N GLU A 371 -1.33 -23.53 19.43
CA GLU A 371 -0.07 -24.24 19.62
C GLU A 371 0.74 -24.33 18.34
N ASN A 372 0.07 -24.41 17.21
CA ASN A 372 0.67 -24.45 15.88
C ASN A 372 -0.25 -23.81 14.83
N VAL A 373 0.34 -23.49 13.69
CA VAL A 373 -0.38 -22.94 12.54
C VAL A 373 0.28 -23.41 11.24
N GLY A 374 -0.53 -23.77 10.26
CA GLY A 374 -0.08 -24.29 8.97
C GLY A 374 -0.05 -23.24 7.86
N ALA A 375 0.33 -23.70 6.67
CA ALA A 375 0.32 -22.92 5.44
C ALA A 375 -1.05 -22.26 5.20
N GLY A 376 -1.06 -21.12 4.51
CA GLY A 376 -2.29 -20.39 4.13
C GLY A 376 -2.85 -19.48 5.23
N MET A 377 -2.34 -19.53 6.46
CA MET A 377 -2.91 -18.80 7.60
C MET A 377 -2.27 -17.43 7.82
N ILE A 378 -3.07 -16.52 8.37
CA ILE A 378 -2.63 -15.21 8.86
C ILE A 378 -2.79 -15.21 10.38
N VAL A 379 -1.70 -14.96 11.10
CA VAL A 379 -1.67 -14.98 12.58
C VAL A 379 -0.76 -13.89 13.14
N ALA A 380 -0.94 -13.57 14.42
CA ALA A 380 -0.04 -12.71 15.17
C ALA A 380 0.90 -13.55 16.05
N VAL A 381 2.18 -13.22 16.07
CA VAL A 381 3.23 -13.96 16.79
C VAL A 381 3.91 -13.07 17.81
N MET A 382 4.18 -13.60 18.98
CA MET A 382 5.02 -12.96 20.00
C MET A 382 6.42 -13.58 20.05
N GLY A 383 7.38 -12.81 20.56
CA GLY A 383 8.74 -13.29 20.82
C GLY A 383 9.77 -12.87 19.77
N LEU A 384 9.34 -12.33 18.66
CA LEU A 384 10.20 -11.81 17.61
C LEU A 384 10.70 -10.41 17.99
N LYS A 385 11.97 -10.32 18.35
CA LYS A 385 12.59 -9.07 18.85
C LYS A 385 13.18 -8.23 17.73
N ASP A 386 13.89 -8.89 16.82
CA ASP A 386 14.65 -8.25 15.75
C ASP A 386 13.86 -8.11 14.45
N THR A 387 12.80 -8.91 14.28
CA THR A 387 11.97 -8.90 13.06
C THR A 387 11.25 -7.56 12.90
N THR A 388 11.34 -7.00 11.69
CA THR A 388 10.62 -5.80 11.25
C THR A 388 9.67 -6.11 10.09
N THR A 389 8.86 -5.14 9.69
CA THR A 389 7.89 -5.30 8.60
C THR A 389 8.61 -5.54 7.26
N GLY A 390 8.09 -6.48 6.46
CA GLY A 390 8.65 -6.86 5.15
C GLY A 390 9.67 -8.00 5.19
N GLU A 391 10.01 -8.54 6.37
CA GLU A 391 11.04 -9.55 6.51
C GLU A 391 10.52 -10.98 6.40
N THR A 392 11.37 -11.85 5.87
CA THR A 392 11.07 -13.26 5.68
C THR A 392 11.47 -14.08 6.90
N LEU A 393 10.56 -14.94 7.34
CA LEU A 393 10.75 -15.92 8.39
C LEU A 393 10.70 -17.32 7.79
N CYS A 394 11.69 -18.17 8.07
CA CYS A 394 11.75 -19.49 7.45
C CYS A 394 12.40 -20.56 8.33
N ASP A 395 12.39 -21.80 7.85
CA ASP A 395 13.09 -22.94 8.44
C ASP A 395 14.59 -22.69 8.38
N PRO A 396 15.32 -22.72 9.51
CA PRO A 396 16.77 -22.53 9.55
C PRO A 396 17.57 -23.54 8.71
N THR A 397 16.99 -24.71 8.41
CA THR A 397 17.67 -25.78 7.64
C THR A 397 17.49 -25.67 6.14
N LYS A 398 16.46 -24.92 5.71
CA LYS A 398 16.14 -24.70 4.30
C LYS A 398 15.75 -23.22 4.08
N PRO A 399 16.73 -22.32 4.20
CA PRO A 399 16.46 -20.89 4.15
C PRO A 399 15.95 -20.45 2.77
N VAL A 400 15.15 -19.43 2.78
CA VAL A 400 14.63 -18.73 1.59
C VAL A 400 14.44 -17.26 1.96
N ILE A 401 14.68 -16.35 1.02
CA ILE A 401 14.28 -14.95 1.11
C ILE A 401 13.12 -14.79 0.14
N LEU A 402 11.94 -14.51 0.66
CA LEU A 402 10.79 -14.12 -0.15
C LEU A 402 11.05 -12.70 -0.68
N GLU A 403 10.36 -12.33 -1.75
CA GLU A 403 10.47 -10.99 -2.31
C GLU A 403 10.25 -9.93 -1.23
N SER A 404 11.18 -8.98 -1.13
CA SER A 404 11.10 -7.87 -0.19
C SER A 404 9.99 -6.90 -0.57
N MET A 405 9.42 -6.22 0.43
CA MET A 405 8.54 -5.09 0.20
C MET A 405 9.38 -3.83 0.01
N ASP A 406 9.18 -3.13 -1.10
CA ASP A 406 9.76 -1.81 -1.31
C ASP A 406 8.83 -0.76 -0.71
N PHE A 407 9.40 0.15 0.07
CA PHE A 407 8.65 1.22 0.71
C PHE A 407 9.07 2.56 0.12
N PRO A 408 8.10 3.44 -0.24
CA PRO A 408 8.42 4.74 -0.76
C PRO A 408 9.10 5.61 0.29
N ASP A 409 10.00 6.47 -0.17
CA ASP A 409 10.62 7.45 0.71
C ASP A 409 9.61 8.50 1.20
N PRO A 410 9.75 8.99 2.44
CA PRO A 410 8.90 10.04 2.98
C PRO A 410 9.04 11.34 2.19
N VAL A 411 7.92 12.08 2.08
CA VAL A 411 7.85 13.31 1.26
C VAL A 411 7.81 14.59 2.08
N ILE A 412 7.48 14.51 3.37
CA ILE A 412 7.52 15.66 4.28
C ILE A 412 8.25 15.33 5.57
N SER A 413 8.77 16.36 6.24
CA SER A 413 9.42 16.22 7.53
C SER A 413 9.06 17.37 8.48
N VAL A 414 9.11 17.09 9.79
CA VAL A 414 8.94 18.07 10.85
C VAL A 414 10.01 17.89 11.92
N ALA A 415 10.47 18.98 12.51
CA ALA A 415 11.30 18.90 13.71
C ALA A 415 10.42 18.64 14.93
N ILE A 416 10.84 17.74 15.80
CA ILE A 416 10.18 17.43 17.06
C ILE A 416 11.13 17.64 18.23
N GLU A 417 10.71 18.43 19.22
CA GLU A 417 11.53 18.78 20.39
C GLU A 417 10.79 18.41 21.67
N PRO A 418 11.36 17.60 22.55
CA PRO A 418 10.76 17.28 23.83
C PRO A 418 10.72 18.53 24.73
N LYS A 419 9.61 18.74 25.47
CA LYS A 419 9.47 19.89 26.36
C LYS A 419 10.35 19.78 27.60
N THR A 420 10.63 18.59 28.06
CA THR A 420 11.44 18.34 29.26
C THR A 420 12.48 17.23 29.03
N LYS A 421 13.49 17.15 29.90
CA LYS A 421 14.48 16.06 29.85
C LYS A 421 13.84 14.68 30.05
N GLY A 422 12.79 14.58 30.87
CA GLY A 422 12.05 13.31 31.05
C GLY A 422 11.27 12.90 29.80
N ASP A 423 10.85 13.85 28.99
CA ASP A 423 10.18 13.56 27.72
C ASP A 423 11.15 13.12 26.63
N GLN A 424 12.46 13.46 26.75
CA GLN A 424 13.49 13.04 25.80
C GLN A 424 13.67 11.51 25.77
N GLU A 425 13.69 10.85 26.94
CA GLU A 425 13.79 9.39 27.02
C GLU A 425 12.53 8.71 26.47
N LYS A 426 11.35 9.27 26.82
CA LYS A 426 10.07 8.77 26.29
C LYS A 426 9.97 8.96 24.78
N LEU A 427 10.43 10.10 24.25
CA LEU A 427 10.46 10.39 22.81
C LEU A 427 11.35 9.39 22.09
N GLY A 428 12.54 9.08 22.61
CA GLY A 428 13.43 8.07 22.03
C GLY A 428 12.76 6.70 21.96
N MET A 429 12.09 6.25 23.03
CA MET A 429 11.35 4.98 23.04
C MET A 429 10.16 4.99 22.09
N ALA A 430 9.41 6.09 22.02
CA ALA A 430 8.27 6.24 21.13
C ALA A 430 8.70 6.17 19.66
N ILE A 431 9.74 6.92 19.30
CA ILE A 431 10.33 6.93 17.96
C ILE A 431 10.78 5.52 17.56
N GLN A 432 11.54 4.83 18.41
CA GLN A 432 12.01 3.49 18.11
C GLN A 432 10.85 2.53 17.82
N ARG A 433 9.83 2.51 18.67
CA ARG A 433 8.67 1.61 18.47
C ARG A 433 7.86 1.95 17.25
N LEU A 434 7.59 3.23 16.99
CA LEU A 434 6.84 3.67 15.82
C LEU A 434 7.60 3.39 14.51
N SER A 435 8.93 3.54 14.50
CA SER A 435 9.77 3.15 13.35
C SER A 435 9.82 1.63 13.11
N GLU A 436 9.67 0.81 14.15
CA GLU A 436 9.55 -0.64 13.98
C GLU A 436 8.18 -1.04 13.40
N GLU A 437 7.12 -0.28 13.70
CA GLU A 437 5.77 -0.50 13.18
C GLU A 437 5.60 -0.01 11.75
N ASP A 438 6.18 1.16 11.44
CA ASP A 438 6.01 1.85 10.15
C ASP A 438 7.35 2.12 9.47
N PRO A 439 7.68 1.37 8.42
CA PRO A 439 8.94 1.54 7.69
C PRO A 439 9.04 2.84 6.90
N THR A 440 7.94 3.58 6.67
CA THR A 440 7.95 4.90 6.03
C THR A 440 8.13 6.04 7.01
N PHE A 441 8.12 5.74 8.30
CA PHE A 441 8.45 6.70 9.34
C PHE A 441 9.97 6.75 9.55
N HIS A 442 10.59 7.76 8.96
CA HIS A 442 12.03 7.96 9.08
C HIS A 442 12.36 8.99 10.15
N VAL A 443 13.47 8.76 10.84
CA VAL A 443 13.95 9.66 11.88
C VAL A 443 15.43 9.97 11.67
N LYS A 444 15.77 11.24 11.70
CA LYS A 444 17.12 11.73 11.57
C LYS A 444 17.40 12.76 12.65
N THR A 445 18.58 12.71 13.26
CA THR A 445 19.08 13.81 14.08
C THR A 445 19.88 14.74 13.18
N ASP A 446 19.52 16.00 13.16
CA ASP A 446 20.27 17.04 12.48
C ASP A 446 21.58 17.30 13.26
N GLU A 447 22.71 17.08 12.61
CA GLU A 447 24.04 17.18 13.26
C GLU A 447 24.43 18.63 13.60
N GLU A 448 23.90 19.61 12.88
CA GLU A 448 24.20 21.02 13.10
C GLU A 448 23.33 21.62 14.20
N THR A 449 22.03 21.32 14.19
CA THR A 449 21.06 21.87 15.14
C THR A 449 20.81 21.00 16.36
N GLY A 450 21.17 19.72 16.29
CA GLY A 450 20.85 18.71 17.30
C GLY A 450 19.36 18.37 17.38
N GLN A 451 18.54 18.87 16.46
CA GLN A 451 17.09 18.62 16.43
C GLN A 451 16.79 17.20 15.92
N THR A 452 15.77 16.60 16.50
CA THR A 452 15.19 15.35 15.96
C THR A 452 14.20 15.70 14.86
N ILE A 453 14.47 15.24 13.64
CA ILE A 453 13.59 15.40 12.48
C ILE A 453 12.89 14.07 12.22
N ILE A 454 11.57 14.11 12.16
CA ILE A 454 10.73 12.99 11.80
C ILE A 454 10.15 13.23 10.41
N ALA A 455 10.12 12.20 9.56
CA ALA A 455 9.66 12.29 8.19
C ALA A 455 8.61 11.20 7.90
N GLY A 456 7.66 11.50 7.03
CA GLY A 456 6.53 10.61 6.69
C GLY A 456 5.91 10.94 5.34
N MET A 457 4.87 10.17 4.99
CA MET A 457 4.22 10.18 3.67
C MET A 457 3.30 11.37 3.44
N GLY A 458 2.86 12.06 4.50
CA GLY A 458 1.96 13.20 4.40
C GLY A 458 1.77 13.91 5.73
N GLU A 459 1.06 15.04 5.69
CA GLU A 459 0.80 15.86 6.87
C GLU A 459 -0.04 15.09 7.91
N LEU A 460 -1.11 14.42 7.46
CA LEU A 460 -1.96 13.61 8.31
C LEU A 460 -1.18 12.44 8.93
N HIS A 461 -0.30 11.80 8.17
CA HIS A 461 0.55 10.72 8.68
C HIS A 461 1.42 11.18 9.86
N LEU A 462 2.14 12.29 9.70
CA LEU A 462 2.97 12.85 10.78
C LEU A 462 2.14 13.34 11.96
N GLU A 463 0.98 13.95 11.72
CA GLU A 463 0.07 14.38 12.78
C GLU A 463 -0.39 13.21 13.65
N ILE A 464 -0.76 12.08 13.02
CA ILE A 464 -1.16 10.86 13.74
C ILE A 464 0.00 10.27 14.54
N LEU A 465 1.19 10.19 13.97
CA LEU A 465 2.37 9.69 14.69
C LEU A 465 2.70 10.55 15.92
N VAL A 466 2.64 11.86 15.79
CA VAL A 466 2.86 12.79 16.92
C VAL A 466 1.76 12.63 17.98
N ASP A 467 0.51 12.49 17.57
CA ASP A 467 -0.60 12.28 18.50
C ASP A 467 -0.50 10.91 19.21
N ARG A 468 -0.04 9.86 18.51
CA ARG A 468 0.29 8.56 19.12
C ARG A 468 1.42 8.69 20.15
N MET A 469 2.49 9.44 19.85
CA MET A 469 3.56 9.72 20.82
C MET A 469 3.00 10.35 22.09
N ARG A 470 2.06 11.29 21.94
CA ARG A 470 1.42 11.96 23.07
C ARG A 470 0.49 11.04 23.85
N ARG A 471 -0.41 10.30 23.18
CA ARG A 471 -1.45 9.47 23.84
C ARG A 471 -0.89 8.17 24.40
N GLU A 472 -0.13 7.43 23.61
CA GLU A 472 0.37 6.10 23.97
C GLU A 472 1.62 6.17 24.85
N PHE A 473 2.56 7.08 24.51
CA PHE A 473 3.86 7.16 25.20
C PHE A 473 3.97 8.30 26.20
N LYS A 474 2.92 9.14 26.31
CA LYS A 474 2.88 10.31 27.20
C LYS A 474 4.07 11.26 26.97
N VAL A 475 4.42 11.51 25.72
CA VAL A 475 5.46 12.44 25.29
C VAL A 475 4.86 13.82 25.12
N GLU A 476 5.40 14.82 25.82
CA GLU A 476 5.12 16.23 25.59
C GLU A 476 6.22 16.82 24.71
N ALA A 477 5.87 17.17 23.46
CA ALA A 477 6.80 17.70 22.48
C ALA A 477 6.25 18.93 21.75
N ASN A 478 7.15 19.80 21.29
CA ASN A 478 6.85 20.86 20.34
C ASN A 478 7.14 20.32 18.92
N VAL A 479 6.24 20.59 18.00
CA VAL A 479 6.37 20.19 16.61
C VAL A 479 6.60 21.44 15.76
N GLY A 480 7.66 21.44 14.97
CA GLY A 480 7.99 22.51 14.04
C GLY A 480 7.04 22.58 12.84
N LYS A 481 7.26 23.56 11.97
CA LYS A 481 6.49 23.65 10.70
C LYS A 481 6.95 22.53 9.75
N PRO A 482 6.03 21.95 8.96
CA PRO A 482 6.38 20.96 7.95
C PRO A 482 7.43 21.52 6.96
N GLN A 483 8.37 20.69 6.59
CA GLN A 483 9.38 20.98 5.58
C GLN A 483 9.28 19.95 4.47
N VAL A 484 9.49 20.42 3.24
CA VAL A 484 9.46 19.56 2.05
C VAL A 484 10.76 18.80 1.93
N ALA A 485 10.69 17.51 1.63
CA ALA A 485 11.87 16.72 1.31
C ALA A 485 12.29 16.98 -0.15
N TYR A 486 13.12 18.01 -0.33
CA TYR A 486 13.73 18.30 -1.63
C TYR A 486 14.76 17.24 -1.99
N ARG A 487 15.00 17.06 -3.30
CA ARG A 487 16.07 16.23 -3.86
C ARG A 487 16.91 17.06 -4.83
N GLU A 488 18.03 16.51 -5.25
CA GLU A 488 18.84 17.07 -6.32
C GLU A 488 18.92 16.07 -7.48
N THR A 489 19.12 16.55 -8.70
CA THR A 489 19.39 15.74 -9.88
C THR A 489 20.39 16.42 -10.79
N LEU A 490 20.81 15.74 -11.84
CA LEU A 490 21.75 16.26 -12.84
C LEU A 490 21.04 16.56 -14.13
N ARG A 491 21.40 17.66 -14.82
CA ARG A 491 20.83 18.03 -16.13
C ARG A 491 21.71 17.62 -17.29
N LYS A 492 23.01 17.44 -17.07
CA LYS A 492 23.99 17.17 -18.11
C LYS A 492 24.85 15.98 -17.80
N SER A 493 25.21 15.24 -18.82
CA SER A 493 26.19 14.18 -18.73
C SER A 493 27.60 14.72 -18.55
N VAL A 494 28.39 14.05 -17.73
CA VAL A 494 29.85 14.22 -17.64
C VAL A 494 30.47 12.96 -18.21
N ALA A 495 30.88 13.03 -19.48
CA ALA A 495 31.38 11.86 -20.23
C ALA A 495 32.65 11.24 -19.58
N ARG A 496 33.41 12.02 -18.86
CA ARG A 496 34.64 11.57 -18.20
C ARG A 496 35.08 12.54 -17.12
N HIS A 497 35.32 12.01 -15.93
CA HIS A 497 35.96 12.70 -14.83
C HIS A 497 37.05 11.81 -14.22
N ASP A 498 38.28 12.32 -14.14
CA ASP A 498 39.43 11.64 -13.59
C ASP A 498 39.69 12.11 -12.17
N TYR A 499 39.79 11.19 -11.22
CA TYR A 499 40.14 11.50 -9.83
C TYR A 499 41.26 10.58 -9.33
N THR A 500 42.20 11.16 -8.59
CA THR A 500 43.28 10.42 -7.95
C THR A 500 43.31 10.71 -6.46
N HIS A 501 43.00 9.74 -5.65
CA HIS A 501 43.21 9.77 -4.21
C HIS A 501 44.65 9.36 -3.90
N LYS A 502 45.41 10.27 -3.32
CA LYS A 502 46.77 9.98 -2.87
C LYS A 502 47.04 10.67 -1.53
N LYS A 503 47.30 9.85 -0.50
CA LYS A 503 47.62 10.33 0.84
C LYS A 503 48.83 9.57 1.36
N GLN A 504 49.88 10.32 1.76
CA GLN A 504 51.05 9.75 2.41
C GLN A 504 51.12 10.33 3.83
N THR A 505 50.98 9.50 4.82
CA THR A 505 51.15 9.80 6.23
C THR A 505 52.04 8.71 6.80
N GLY A 506 53.26 8.97 7.17
CA GLY A 506 54.25 8.20 7.95
C GLY A 506 54.02 6.67 8.18
N GLY A 507 53.49 5.93 7.22
CA GLY A 507 53.14 4.51 7.23
C GLY A 507 52.73 4.06 5.84
N SER A 508 51.87 3.03 5.71
CA SER A 508 51.30 2.63 4.42
C SER A 508 50.49 3.79 3.84
N GLY A 509 50.78 4.17 2.59
CA GLY A 509 50.09 5.25 1.87
C GLY A 509 48.65 4.82 1.50
N GLN A 510 47.87 5.73 0.96
CA GLN A 510 46.58 5.47 0.33
C GLN A 510 46.67 5.89 -1.14
N PHE A 511 46.35 5.00 -2.05
CA PHE A 511 46.31 5.29 -3.47
C PHE A 511 45.10 4.66 -4.14
N ALA A 512 44.32 5.46 -4.86
CA ALA A 512 43.29 4.98 -5.77
C ALA A 512 43.11 5.98 -6.91
N LYS A 513 43.16 5.53 -8.16
CA LYS A 513 42.81 6.35 -9.31
C LYS A 513 41.59 5.76 -9.99
N ILE A 514 40.59 6.56 -10.23
CA ILE A 514 39.37 6.15 -10.94
C ILE A 514 38.99 7.19 -11.99
N GLN A 515 38.32 6.72 -12.99
CA GLN A 515 37.75 7.50 -14.07
C GLN A 515 36.28 7.14 -14.19
N ILE A 516 35.38 8.09 -13.96
CA ILE A 516 33.94 7.87 -14.00
C ILE A 516 33.27 8.77 -15.04
N ALA A 517 32.12 8.32 -15.53
CA ALA A 517 31.15 9.14 -16.22
C ALA A 517 29.88 9.23 -15.38
N LEU A 518 29.19 10.37 -15.47
CA LEU A 518 27.87 10.56 -14.88
C LEU A 518 26.88 10.89 -15.99
N ASP A 519 25.77 10.19 -16.00
CA ASP A 519 24.65 10.44 -16.90
C ASP A 519 23.36 10.63 -16.10
N PRO A 520 22.57 11.68 -16.37
CA PRO A 520 21.23 11.82 -15.80
C PRO A 520 20.34 10.72 -16.35
N LEU A 521 19.50 10.16 -15.49
CA LEU A 521 18.41 9.26 -15.86
C LEU A 521 17.08 10.02 -15.88
N PRO A 522 16.11 9.61 -16.71
CA PRO A 522 14.75 10.13 -16.60
C PRO A 522 14.19 9.87 -15.20
N THR A 523 13.52 10.87 -14.66
CA THR A 523 12.97 10.78 -13.30
C THR A 523 12.01 9.59 -13.20
N GLY A 524 12.27 8.69 -12.25
CA GLY A 524 11.45 7.51 -12.00
C GLY A 524 11.66 6.33 -12.97
N GLU A 525 12.64 6.37 -13.87
CA GLU A 525 12.97 5.23 -14.75
C GLU A 525 13.53 4.05 -13.95
N ILE A 526 14.32 4.35 -12.92
CA ILE A 526 14.86 3.34 -12.00
C ILE A 526 14.35 3.67 -10.59
N GLU A 527 13.68 2.71 -9.96
CA GLU A 527 13.04 2.89 -8.65
C GLU A 527 14.02 3.34 -7.56
N SER A 528 15.25 2.84 -7.59
CA SER A 528 16.33 3.26 -6.69
C SER A 528 16.92 4.64 -7.01
N GLY A 529 16.60 5.23 -8.16
CA GLY A 529 17.20 6.49 -8.64
C GLY A 529 18.71 6.40 -8.90
N TYR A 530 19.30 5.19 -8.95
CA TYR A 530 20.73 4.97 -9.11
C TYR A 530 21.03 3.74 -9.94
N GLU A 531 22.00 3.86 -10.85
CA GLU A 531 22.53 2.74 -11.60
C GLU A 531 24.06 2.81 -11.67
N PHE A 532 24.72 1.68 -11.37
CA PHE A 532 26.17 1.56 -11.51
C PHE A 532 26.56 0.63 -12.66
N VAL A 533 27.35 1.16 -13.58
CA VAL A 533 27.83 0.41 -14.74
C VAL A 533 29.34 0.25 -14.69
N ASN A 534 29.82 -0.99 -14.67
CA ASN A 534 31.25 -1.29 -14.72
C ASN A 534 31.71 -1.54 -16.15
N LYS A 535 32.64 -0.71 -16.65
CA LYS A 535 33.31 -0.87 -17.96
C LYS A 535 34.81 -1.12 -17.84
N ILE A 536 35.33 -1.49 -16.67
CA ILE A 536 36.74 -1.82 -16.48
C ILE A 536 37.13 -3.01 -17.33
N THR A 537 38.24 -2.87 -18.09
CA THR A 537 38.83 -3.92 -18.88
C THR A 537 40.29 -4.10 -18.51
N GLY A 538 40.86 -5.33 -18.68
CA GLY A 538 42.26 -5.58 -18.48
C GLY A 538 42.77 -5.55 -17.04
N GLY A 539 41.88 -5.61 -16.02
CA GLY A 539 42.28 -5.68 -14.61
C GLY A 539 42.92 -4.41 -14.05
N ARG A 540 42.69 -3.24 -14.67
CA ARG A 540 43.27 -1.95 -14.23
C ARG A 540 42.78 -1.51 -12.86
N VAL A 541 41.57 -1.92 -12.48
CA VAL A 541 41.05 -1.87 -11.11
C VAL A 541 40.74 -3.32 -10.73
N PRO A 542 41.34 -3.86 -9.66
CA PRO A 542 40.99 -5.19 -9.14
C PRO A 542 39.49 -5.32 -8.85
N LYS A 543 38.94 -6.50 -9.15
CA LYS A 543 37.50 -6.76 -9.00
C LYS A 543 36.98 -6.51 -7.57
N GLU A 544 37.81 -6.74 -6.57
CA GLU A 544 37.54 -6.52 -5.14
C GLU A 544 37.34 -5.07 -4.79
N TYR A 545 37.86 -4.10 -5.55
CA TYR A 545 37.71 -2.65 -5.26
C TYR A 545 36.54 -2.00 -6.00
N ILE A 546 35.97 -2.68 -7.00
CA ILE A 546 34.83 -2.14 -7.76
C ILE A 546 33.60 -1.89 -6.88
N PRO A 547 33.19 -2.84 -5.98
CA PRO A 547 32.10 -2.59 -5.04
C PRO A 547 32.35 -1.42 -4.10
N SER A 548 33.61 -1.17 -3.76
CA SER A 548 33.99 -0.02 -2.89
C SER A 548 33.83 1.31 -3.60
N VAL A 549 34.10 1.38 -4.92
CA VAL A 549 33.82 2.58 -5.73
C VAL A 549 32.32 2.83 -5.79
N ASP A 550 31.52 1.80 -6.05
CA ASP A 550 30.06 1.87 -6.09
C ASP A 550 29.51 2.37 -4.75
N ALA A 551 29.88 1.72 -3.65
CA ALA A 551 29.49 2.16 -2.31
C ALA A 551 29.89 3.61 -2.00
N GLY A 552 31.05 4.05 -2.51
CA GLY A 552 31.49 5.45 -2.38
C GLY A 552 30.62 6.42 -3.17
N CYS A 553 30.22 6.07 -4.38
CA CYS A 553 29.29 6.88 -5.19
C CYS A 553 27.91 6.98 -4.53
N GLN A 554 27.37 5.87 -4.04
CA GLN A 554 26.09 5.86 -3.33
C GLN A 554 26.14 6.73 -2.05
N GLU A 555 27.20 6.63 -1.28
CA GLU A 555 27.40 7.51 -0.10
C GLU A 555 27.47 8.98 -0.49
N ALA A 556 28.11 9.32 -1.61
CA ALA A 556 28.19 10.70 -2.08
C ALA A 556 26.83 11.26 -2.51
N MET A 557 25.89 10.42 -2.97
CA MET A 557 24.55 10.83 -3.34
C MET A 557 23.68 11.27 -2.16
N THR A 558 24.02 10.90 -0.95
CA THR A 558 23.24 11.31 0.23
C THR A 558 23.25 12.82 0.46
N ALA A 559 24.21 13.53 -0.13
CA ALA A 559 24.31 14.99 -0.04
C ALA A 559 24.73 15.60 -1.38
N GLY A 560 23.78 16.18 -2.08
CA GLY A 560 23.96 16.81 -3.39
C GLY A 560 24.78 18.10 -3.35
N PRO A 561 25.27 18.57 -4.50
CA PRO A 561 26.23 19.69 -4.59
C PRO A 561 25.63 21.10 -4.43
N LEU A 562 24.30 21.27 -4.52
CA LEU A 562 23.64 22.58 -4.45
C LEU A 562 23.29 23.01 -3.03
N ALA A 563 22.49 22.20 -2.37
CA ALA A 563 21.93 22.48 -1.05
C ALA A 563 22.11 21.31 -0.07
N GLY A 564 22.79 20.24 -0.47
CA GLY A 564 23.03 19.07 0.35
C GLY A 564 21.83 18.11 0.43
N TYR A 565 20.82 18.29 -0.42
CA TYR A 565 19.72 17.33 -0.51
C TYR A 565 20.18 16.03 -1.20
N PRO A 566 19.53 14.89 -0.93
CA PRO A 566 19.85 13.63 -1.60
C PRO A 566 19.77 13.77 -3.13
N LEU A 567 20.78 13.28 -3.83
CA LEU A 567 20.82 13.30 -5.29
C LEU A 567 20.21 11.99 -5.82
N THR A 568 19.42 12.07 -6.88
CA THR A 568 18.69 10.93 -7.47
C THR A 568 18.77 10.96 -9.01
N ASP A 569 18.36 9.87 -9.63
CA ASP A 569 18.25 9.68 -11.08
C ASP A 569 19.60 9.84 -11.81
N VAL A 570 20.59 9.09 -11.34
CA VAL A 570 21.96 9.16 -11.86
C VAL A 570 22.52 7.78 -12.18
N ARG A 571 23.07 7.65 -13.38
CA ARG A 571 23.89 6.51 -13.78
C ARG A 571 25.36 6.87 -13.61
N VAL A 572 26.08 6.06 -12.86
CA VAL A 572 27.54 6.14 -12.71
C VAL A 572 28.18 5.03 -13.54
N THR A 573 29.05 5.40 -14.46
CA THR A 573 29.84 4.44 -15.24
C THR A 573 31.30 4.50 -14.82
N LEU A 574 31.83 3.43 -14.27
CA LEU A 574 33.26 3.28 -13.99
C LEU A 574 33.98 2.88 -15.28
N LEU A 575 34.75 3.84 -15.86
CA LEU A 575 35.37 3.70 -17.18
C LEU A 575 36.80 3.08 -17.12
N ASP A 576 37.64 3.57 -16.20
CA ASP A 576 39.01 3.19 -16.07
C ASP A 576 39.54 3.49 -14.67
N GLY A 577 40.76 3.07 -14.36
CA GLY A 577 41.41 3.39 -13.11
C GLY A 577 42.83 2.83 -13.01
N ALA A 578 43.45 3.04 -11.86
CA ALA A 578 44.76 2.44 -11.55
C ALA A 578 44.87 2.20 -10.04
N TYR A 579 45.61 1.17 -9.70
CA TYR A 579 45.91 0.79 -8.32
C TYR A 579 47.42 0.73 -8.08
N HIS A 580 47.79 0.64 -6.82
CA HIS A 580 49.17 0.46 -6.39
C HIS A 580 49.24 -0.76 -5.47
N ASP A 581 50.16 -1.70 -5.75
CA ASP A 581 50.19 -3.02 -5.08
C ASP A 581 50.27 -2.97 -3.55
N VAL A 582 50.79 -1.89 -2.97
CA VAL A 582 50.98 -1.72 -1.51
C VAL A 582 50.02 -0.72 -0.90
N ASP A 583 49.71 0.38 -1.61
CA ASP A 583 48.99 1.53 -1.05
C ASP A 583 47.49 1.55 -1.42
N SER A 584 47.03 0.61 -2.23
CA SER A 584 45.60 0.51 -2.57
C SER A 584 44.83 -0.34 -1.55
N SER A 585 43.61 0.07 -1.26
CA SER A 585 42.70 -0.62 -0.37
C SER A 585 41.24 -0.29 -0.73
N GLU A 586 40.30 -1.10 -0.27
CA GLU A 586 38.86 -0.86 -0.42
C GLU A 586 38.50 0.55 0.07
N LEU A 587 39.02 0.97 1.22
CA LEU A 587 38.79 2.30 1.77
C LEU A 587 39.31 3.42 0.84
N ALA A 588 40.52 3.25 0.22
CA ALA A 588 41.06 4.23 -0.69
C ALA A 588 40.18 4.39 -1.95
N PHE A 589 39.66 3.28 -2.48
CA PHE A 589 38.73 3.30 -3.62
C PHE A 589 37.36 3.85 -3.25
N LYS A 590 36.85 3.57 -2.06
CA LYS A 590 35.61 4.18 -1.56
C LYS A 590 35.75 5.69 -1.45
N VAL A 591 36.81 6.19 -0.83
CA VAL A 591 37.10 7.64 -0.72
C VAL A 591 37.26 8.28 -2.11
N ALA A 592 37.93 7.59 -3.03
CA ALA A 592 38.05 8.06 -4.42
C ALA A 592 36.68 8.14 -5.10
N GLY A 593 35.79 7.15 -4.91
CA GLY A 593 34.42 7.16 -5.40
C GLY A 593 33.61 8.36 -4.90
N ILE A 594 33.65 8.62 -3.59
CA ILE A 594 32.99 9.78 -2.98
C ILE A 594 33.48 11.09 -3.61
N ALA A 595 34.80 11.29 -3.68
CA ALA A 595 35.38 12.54 -4.15
C ALA A 595 35.15 12.75 -5.66
N ALA A 596 35.38 11.72 -6.47
CA ALA A 596 35.15 11.77 -7.91
C ALA A 596 33.71 12.10 -8.25
N PHE A 597 32.77 11.44 -7.56
CA PHE A 597 31.34 11.70 -7.74
C PHE A 597 30.98 13.13 -7.40
N LYS A 598 31.40 13.63 -6.23
CA LYS A 598 31.12 15.01 -5.79
C LYS A 598 31.67 16.08 -6.73
N GLU A 599 32.87 15.86 -7.29
CA GLU A 599 33.46 16.78 -8.27
C GLU A 599 32.72 16.72 -9.60
N ALA A 600 32.44 15.54 -10.12
CA ALA A 600 31.75 15.35 -11.36
C ALA A 600 30.28 15.88 -11.31
N ALA A 601 29.59 15.67 -10.20
CA ALA A 601 28.21 16.15 -10.01
C ALA A 601 28.12 17.69 -10.09
N LYS A 602 29.10 18.42 -9.60
CA LYS A 602 29.17 19.90 -9.74
C LYS A 602 29.27 20.35 -11.20
N LEU A 603 29.87 19.55 -12.06
CA LEU A 603 30.05 19.86 -13.49
C LEU A 603 28.82 19.47 -14.31
N ALA A 604 27.93 18.64 -13.76
CA ALA A 604 26.77 18.09 -14.44
C ALA A 604 25.52 18.98 -14.40
N ASP A 605 25.67 20.28 -14.10
CA ASP A 605 24.56 21.26 -14.01
C ASP A 605 23.43 20.77 -13.09
N PRO A 606 23.70 20.65 -11.78
CA PRO A 606 22.74 20.10 -10.84
C PRO A 606 21.50 20.98 -10.67
N ALA A 607 20.35 20.36 -10.37
CA ALA A 607 19.06 21.01 -10.15
C ALA A 607 18.39 20.51 -8.88
N ILE A 608 17.52 21.32 -8.27
CA ILE A 608 16.68 20.92 -7.14
C ILE A 608 15.38 20.36 -7.68
N LEU A 609 14.95 19.25 -7.10
CA LEU A 609 13.65 18.62 -7.32
C LEU A 609 12.74 18.84 -6.11
N GLU A 610 11.47 19.09 -6.36
CA GLU A 610 10.41 19.16 -5.37
C GLU A 610 9.35 18.07 -5.60
N PRO A 611 8.72 17.53 -4.55
CA PRO A 611 7.61 16.61 -4.71
C PRO A 611 6.39 17.36 -5.24
N VAL A 612 5.77 16.78 -6.26
CA VAL A 612 4.55 17.26 -6.89
C VAL A 612 3.40 16.32 -6.52
N MET A 613 2.29 16.92 -6.13
CA MET A 613 1.09 16.21 -5.73
C MET A 613 0.06 16.25 -6.85
N LYS A 614 -0.57 15.13 -7.11
CA LYS A 614 -1.80 15.04 -7.91
C LYS A 614 -2.97 15.40 -7.02
N VAL A 615 -3.55 16.56 -7.26
CA VAL A 615 -4.64 17.13 -6.47
C VAL A 615 -5.93 16.99 -7.26
N GLU A 616 -6.98 16.45 -6.63
CA GLU A 616 -8.35 16.48 -7.17
C GLU A 616 -9.22 17.29 -6.21
N VAL A 617 -9.89 18.30 -6.75
CA VAL A 617 -10.85 19.14 -6.00
C VAL A 617 -12.24 18.92 -6.56
N VAL A 618 -13.17 18.51 -5.68
CA VAL A 618 -14.59 18.39 -6.02
C VAL A 618 -15.31 19.60 -5.45
N THR A 619 -15.94 20.39 -6.32
CA THR A 619 -16.57 21.67 -5.97
C THR A 619 -17.87 21.88 -6.72
N PRO A 620 -18.87 22.62 -6.16
CA PRO A 620 -19.98 23.12 -6.93
C PRO A 620 -19.50 24.02 -8.08
N GLU A 621 -20.26 24.08 -9.17
CA GLU A 621 -19.92 24.87 -10.37
C GLU A 621 -19.64 26.34 -10.06
N ASP A 622 -20.39 26.93 -9.14
CA ASP A 622 -20.25 28.34 -8.72
C ASP A 622 -18.86 28.70 -8.21
N PHE A 623 -18.11 27.74 -7.65
CA PHE A 623 -16.79 27.96 -7.06
C PHE A 623 -15.62 27.41 -7.93
N MET A 624 -15.92 26.82 -9.08
CA MET A 624 -14.89 26.22 -9.94
C MET A 624 -13.84 27.24 -10.35
N GLY A 625 -14.27 28.46 -10.70
CA GLY A 625 -13.36 29.54 -11.07
C GLY A 625 -12.39 29.93 -9.97
N ASP A 626 -12.89 30.03 -8.73
CA ASP A 626 -12.07 30.36 -7.54
C ASP A 626 -11.07 29.23 -7.22
N VAL A 627 -11.49 27.96 -7.35
CA VAL A 627 -10.62 26.78 -7.14
C VAL A 627 -9.50 26.77 -8.18
N ILE A 628 -9.81 26.95 -9.48
CA ILE A 628 -8.80 26.99 -10.54
C ILE A 628 -7.84 28.16 -10.33
N GLY A 629 -8.36 29.33 -9.98
CA GLY A 629 -7.54 30.50 -9.68
C GLY A 629 -6.59 30.28 -8.51
N ASP A 630 -7.05 29.63 -7.45
CA ASP A 630 -6.22 29.32 -6.29
C ASP A 630 -5.15 28.26 -6.62
N LEU A 631 -5.51 27.15 -7.29
CA LEU A 631 -4.56 26.14 -7.71
C LEU A 631 -3.47 26.71 -8.64
N ASN A 632 -3.83 27.57 -9.58
CA ASN A 632 -2.87 28.28 -10.45
C ASN A 632 -1.94 29.20 -9.64
N SER A 633 -2.46 29.91 -8.64
CA SER A 633 -1.64 30.76 -7.77
C SER A 633 -0.61 29.97 -6.96
N ARG A 634 -0.88 28.67 -6.72
CA ARG A 634 -0.02 27.69 -6.06
C ARG A 634 0.90 26.93 -7.02
N ARG A 635 1.21 27.49 -8.15
CA ARG A 635 2.02 26.87 -9.22
C ARG A 635 1.40 25.56 -9.76
N GLY A 636 0.11 25.37 -9.55
CA GLY A 636 -0.62 24.18 -10.02
C GLY A 636 -0.78 24.18 -11.53
N GLN A 637 -0.63 23.01 -12.13
CA GLN A 637 -0.88 22.74 -13.54
C GLN A 637 -2.18 21.96 -13.66
N ILE A 638 -3.23 22.60 -14.15
CA ILE A 638 -4.53 21.96 -14.36
C ILE A 638 -4.40 20.90 -15.46
N GLN A 639 -4.75 19.66 -15.14
CA GLN A 639 -4.65 18.51 -16.03
C GLN A 639 -6.00 18.19 -16.70
N ALA A 640 -7.07 18.20 -15.91
CA ALA A 640 -8.41 17.87 -16.38
C ALA A 640 -9.49 18.60 -15.57
N MET A 641 -10.63 18.78 -16.21
CA MET A 641 -11.86 19.28 -15.58
C MET A 641 -13.01 18.38 -16.02
N ASP A 642 -13.65 17.73 -15.06
CA ASP A 642 -14.73 16.79 -15.31
C ASP A 642 -16.00 17.24 -14.57
N GLU A 643 -17.13 16.68 -14.95
CA GLU A 643 -18.38 16.82 -14.22
C GLU A 643 -18.76 15.50 -13.55
N ARG A 644 -19.05 15.54 -12.27
CA ARG A 644 -19.43 14.35 -11.50
C ARG A 644 -20.65 14.67 -10.63
N SER A 645 -21.78 14.04 -10.92
CA SER A 645 -23.02 14.14 -10.12
C SER A 645 -23.47 15.59 -9.82
N GLY A 646 -23.32 16.50 -10.79
CA GLY A 646 -23.65 17.92 -10.60
C GLY A 646 -22.58 18.73 -9.86
N ALA A 647 -21.45 18.14 -9.54
CA ALA A 647 -20.26 18.83 -9.04
C ALA A 647 -19.16 18.86 -10.12
N ARG A 648 -18.31 19.87 -10.08
CA ARG A 648 -17.12 19.99 -10.93
C ARG A 648 -15.93 19.36 -10.24
N VAL A 649 -15.15 18.61 -10.99
CA VAL A 649 -13.92 17.97 -10.53
C VAL A 649 -12.75 18.61 -11.23
N VAL A 650 -11.86 19.26 -10.49
CA VAL A 650 -10.64 19.89 -11.01
C VAL A 650 -9.45 19.04 -10.60
N ARG A 651 -8.69 18.54 -11.57
CA ARG A 651 -7.43 17.81 -11.34
C ARG A 651 -6.25 18.68 -11.72
N ALA A 652 -5.27 18.74 -10.81
CA ALA A 652 -4.06 19.52 -11.02
C ALA A 652 -2.83 18.81 -10.44
N LEU A 653 -1.67 19.10 -11.02
CA LEU A 653 -0.37 18.80 -10.43
C LEU A 653 0.12 20.04 -9.70
N VAL A 654 0.34 19.94 -8.39
CA VAL A 654 0.71 21.07 -7.53
C VAL A 654 1.90 20.71 -6.66
N PRO A 655 2.95 21.56 -6.56
CA PRO A 655 4.05 21.32 -5.63
C PRO A 655 3.58 21.21 -4.18
N LEU A 656 4.09 20.22 -3.45
CA LEU A 656 3.68 19.99 -2.06
C LEU A 656 3.90 21.22 -1.16
N SER A 657 4.98 21.99 -1.40
CA SER A 657 5.28 23.22 -0.67
C SER A 657 4.15 24.24 -0.69
N GLU A 658 3.33 24.24 -1.75
CA GLU A 658 2.21 25.16 -1.95
C GLU A 658 0.87 24.63 -1.37
N MET A 659 0.85 23.36 -0.94
CA MET A 659 -0.36 22.71 -0.46
C MET A 659 -0.54 22.81 1.06
N PHE A 660 0.47 23.21 1.80
CA PHE A 660 0.32 23.40 3.25
C PHE A 660 -0.75 24.43 3.58
N GLY A 661 -1.70 24.02 4.43
CA GLY A 661 -2.85 24.85 4.81
C GLY A 661 -3.95 24.97 3.74
N TYR A 662 -3.83 24.31 2.59
CA TYR A 662 -4.78 24.40 1.49
C TYR A 662 -6.24 24.09 1.92
N VAL A 663 -6.44 23.14 2.84
CA VAL A 663 -7.78 22.79 3.34
C VAL A 663 -8.51 24.00 3.93
N GLY A 664 -7.80 24.86 4.65
CA GLY A 664 -8.37 26.09 5.25
C GLY A 664 -8.79 27.09 4.17
N ASP A 665 -7.91 27.31 3.20
CA ASP A 665 -8.16 28.24 2.10
C ASP A 665 -9.29 27.76 1.21
N LEU A 666 -9.32 26.47 0.85
CA LEU A 666 -10.40 25.87 0.08
C LEU A 666 -11.76 26.01 0.77
N ARG A 667 -11.84 25.68 2.05
CA ARG A 667 -13.08 25.81 2.85
C ARG A 667 -13.55 27.25 2.91
N SER A 668 -12.64 28.19 3.12
CA SER A 668 -12.95 29.62 3.17
C SER A 668 -13.54 30.12 1.84
N ARG A 669 -12.93 29.76 0.71
CA ARG A 669 -13.36 30.20 -0.65
C ARG A 669 -14.65 29.54 -1.10
N THR A 670 -14.88 28.29 -0.70
CA THR A 670 -16.03 27.49 -1.17
C THR A 670 -17.15 27.35 -0.12
N GLN A 671 -17.08 28.13 0.96
CA GLN A 671 -18.05 28.07 2.08
C GLN A 671 -18.20 26.65 2.66
N GLY A 672 -17.09 25.88 2.67
CA GLY A 672 -17.06 24.51 3.14
C GLY A 672 -17.69 23.49 2.21
N ARG A 673 -18.09 23.89 0.98
CA ARG A 673 -18.79 23.01 0.03
C ARG A 673 -17.88 22.21 -0.92
N ALA A 674 -16.60 22.51 -0.94
CA ALA A 674 -15.62 21.73 -1.70
C ALA A 674 -14.85 20.76 -0.81
N SER A 675 -14.48 19.64 -1.38
CA SER A 675 -13.54 18.68 -0.81
C SER A 675 -12.33 18.52 -1.74
N TYR A 676 -11.21 18.10 -1.19
CA TYR A 676 -10.05 17.77 -2.01
C TYR A 676 -9.38 16.50 -1.50
N SER A 677 -8.68 15.85 -2.41
CA SER A 677 -7.71 14.80 -2.10
C SER A 677 -6.40 15.13 -2.81
N MET A 678 -5.30 14.69 -2.27
CA MET A 678 -4.00 14.78 -2.93
C MET A 678 -3.20 13.52 -2.67
N GLU A 679 -2.41 13.12 -3.67
CA GLU A 679 -1.50 11.98 -3.61
C GLU A 679 -0.15 12.39 -4.22
N PHE A 680 0.93 11.74 -3.79
CA PHE A 680 2.22 11.95 -4.42
C PHE A 680 2.19 11.45 -5.86
N ASP A 681 2.63 12.28 -6.80
CA ASP A 681 2.71 11.93 -8.22
C ASP A 681 4.16 11.66 -8.63
N SER A 682 5.01 12.67 -8.48
CA SER A 682 6.39 12.64 -8.98
C SER A 682 7.25 13.71 -8.35
N TYR A 683 8.55 13.66 -8.60
CA TYR A 683 9.45 14.79 -8.38
C TYR A 683 9.59 15.60 -9.67
N ALA A 684 9.52 16.91 -9.56
CA ALA A 684 9.73 17.82 -10.68
C ALA A 684 10.77 18.89 -10.34
N GLU A 685 11.40 19.43 -11.37
CA GLU A 685 12.42 20.46 -11.21
C GLU A 685 11.81 21.77 -10.70
N VAL A 686 12.42 22.32 -9.66
CA VAL A 686 12.04 23.60 -9.07
C VAL A 686 12.40 24.76 -10.00
N PRO A 687 11.48 25.73 -10.26
CA PRO A 687 11.80 26.93 -11.02
C PRO A 687 13.02 27.68 -10.47
N GLY A 688 13.87 28.21 -11.35
CA GLY A 688 15.17 28.74 -10.98
C GLY A 688 15.16 29.89 -9.95
N ASN A 689 14.10 30.69 -9.90
CA ASN A 689 13.90 31.72 -8.87
C ASN A 689 13.65 31.10 -7.48
N VAL A 690 12.79 30.10 -7.40
CA VAL A 690 12.44 29.37 -6.17
C VAL A 690 13.63 28.53 -5.69
N ALA A 691 14.35 27.90 -6.63
CA ALA A 691 15.55 27.12 -6.30
C ALA A 691 16.61 28.00 -5.63
N LYS A 692 16.80 29.25 -6.08
CA LYS A 692 17.74 30.19 -5.44
C LYS A 692 17.34 30.52 -4.01
N GLU A 693 16.05 30.74 -3.75
CA GLU A 693 15.54 30.99 -2.39
C GLU A 693 15.74 29.79 -1.47
N ILE A 694 15.51 28.57 -1.99
CA ILE A 694 15.73 27.33 -1.23
C ILE A 694 17.22 27.18 -0.88
N ILE A 695 18.11 27.39 -1.86
CA ILE A 695 19.55 27.26 -1.66
C ILE A 695 20.04 28.31 -0.66
N ALA A 696 19.61 29.58 -0.79
CA ALA A 696 19.98 30.66 0.12
C ALA A 696 19.55 30.37 1.56
N LYS A 697 18.28 29.86 1.72
CA LYS A 697 17.75 29.48 3.04
C LYS A 697 18.58 28.38 3.71
N VAL A 698 18.99 27.35 2.93
CA VAL A 698 19.80 26.25 3.47
C VAL A 698 21.21 26.70 3.82
N ARG A 699 21.79 27.63 3.04
CA ARG A 699 23.12 28.17 3.29
C ARG A 699 23.18 29.24 4.36
N GLY A 700 22.01 29.69 4.87
CA GLY A 700 21.91 30.74 5.85
C GLY A 700 22.24 32.16 5.31
N GLU A 701 22.03 32.35 3.97
CA GLU A 701 22.26 33.63 3.26
C GLU A 701 20.98 34.47 3.21
#